data_dd27b357f7b049294ba6b527e3e564e4
#
_entry.id   dd27b357f7b049294ba6b527e3e564e4
#
_cell.length_a   1.000
_cell.length_b   1.000
_cell.length_c   1.000
_cell.angle_alpha   90.00
_cell.angle_beta   90.00
_cell.angle_gamma   90.00
#
_symmetry.space_group_name_H-M   'P 1'
#
loop_
_entity.id
_entity.type
_entity.pdbx_description
1 polymer ?
#
loop_
_entity_poly.entity_id
_entity_poly.type
_entity_poly.pdbx_seq_one_letter_code
_entity_poly.pdbx_strand_id
1 'polypeptide(L)'
;MAAASAGRPAEAIKMLQRALHMLPVASGSAEVVAVRARVLLSLGWVQAETSTLADGLSHLGTARDLITGLPEGSDRLALLGFAEQQHALVLTRAGRTPEGIELFSRAIPLLEKALDSPAGDPEMLARAFLNRGTTYTLVGRPGPAEEDLRRCIELSTEHDLPIMKAKAISTLGDQELLLGDVPGALAHFAEAVRLFRTLAPHLVARTQVDQARALLTAGLADEAARLLDEALPVLRAQRISQDLAEAEITRAAAALLAGDRELAKQSAGSAHRRFVRRGSMAWAEVAALTKLRTEAVATLAGLTTSATSRKATVLAERLAAAGLTDEAAMARMLGVRLALRRGAVDVAETLLSQVPVPGKIAPIDHRMMLRLCRAELAVARGQTRSALAQAKSGFDELGAARDRMGGLDLVCGTAVHGLELARLAVGIVLDDARTDADARRLLAWQERTRAQVYRYEPMPAIDDPELASRVAELRTVLRTMQHARLEGRSVTQLEQRSVTLQREVNRLGWYTSQWGKPRPVSSPEEVVEHLGDRALISFSGPENELAAVVVAGGRTKLVRLGAKHDVLETARQLHADLDALAPDELIAQLVTAVSQSARRRIQALDDMLFGPNGIPAALLGDRELIVVPFGELYSVPWETLPSLRGRAVSVAPSATAWVSAGEVPENDGRVVLVRGPDLPASATELDQLREVYPGAVVLDGPLATTDAVLTAMDGAKLVHIAAHGTHESANAMFSRLELYDGGLLAHEVARLRNPPTHIVLAACELALSHIRPGDEPLGFAGAMLASGSRTVVAAVNRVGHRSAALTMTDYHRRLVNQPVADLAADLAETMTDYHRRVASGVSPARALAEATAEDPLRRPFILLGAG
;
A
#
# COMPACT_ATOMS: atom_id res chain seq x y z
N MET A 1 19.24 -33.49 -14.50
CA MET A 1 18.10 -32.64 -13.97
C MET A 1 18.47 -31.90 -12.70
N ALA A 2 19.00 -32.56 -11.65
CA ALA A 2 19.39 -31.88 -10.38
C ALA A 2 20.27 -30.64 -10.55
N ALA A 3 21.27 -30.68 -11.48
CA ALA A 3 22.13 -29.53 -11.76
C ALA A 3 21.34 -28.35 -12.40
N ALA A 4 20.39 -28.63 -13.27
CA ALA A 4 19.53 -27.61 -13.88
C ALA A 4 18.60 -26.99 -12.84
N SER A 5 17.97 -27.81 -11.99
CA SER A 5 17.12 -27.35 -10.88
C SER A 5 17.89 -26.56 -9.83
N ALA A 6 19.19 -26.81 -9.66
CA ALA A 6 20.10 -26.06 -8.78
C ALA A 6 20.69 -24.80 -9.44
N GLY A 7 20.15 -24.34 -10.59
CA GLY A 7 20.62 -23.13 -11.28
C GLY A 7 21.95 -23.28 -12.02
N ARG A 8 22.35 -24.52 -12.38
CA ARG A 8 23.57 -24.79 -13.13
C ARG A 8 23.28 -25.43 -14.49
N PRO A 9 22.54 -24.74 -15.39
CA PRO A 9 22.07 -25.33 -16.65
C PRO A 9 23.21 -25.71 -17.63
N ALA A 10 24.31 -24.95 -17.68
CA ALA A 10 25.44 -25.27 -18.54
C ALA A 10 26.13 -26.58 -18.15
N GLU A 11 26.19 -26.88 -16.85
CA GLU A 11 26.69 -28.15 -16.34
C GLU A 11 25.73 -29.29 -16.69
N ALA A 12 24.42 -29.07 -16.53
CA ALA A 12 23.39 -30.03 -16.90
C ALA A 12 23.46 -30.41 -18.39
N ILE A 13 23.61 -29.40 -19.28
CA ILE A 13 23.76 -29.64 -20.73
C ILE A 13 24.97 -30.52 -21.01
N LYS A 14 26.14 -30.19 -20.44
CA LYS A 14 27.37 -31.01 -20.64
C LYS A 14 27.19 -32.46 -20.16
N MET A 15 26.56 -32.66 -19.01
CA MET A 15 26.29 -33.97 -18.45
C MET A 15 25.32 -34.77 -19.35
N LEU A 16 24.24 -34.15 -19.82
CA LEU A 16 23.25 -34.78 -20.69
C LEU A 16 23.82 -35.10 -22.08
N GLN A 17 24.63 -34.22 -22.66
CA GLN A 17 25.34 -34.47 -23.91
C GLN A 17 26.32 -35.65 -23.78
N ARG A 18 27.08 -35.70 -22.66
CA ARG A 18 27.97 -36.82 -22.37
C ARG A 18 27.19 -38.14 -22.23
N ALA A 19 26.05 -38.10 -21.53
CA ALA A 19 25.20 -39.29 -21.43
C ALA A 19 24.70 -39.75 -22.80
N LEU A 20 24.31 -38.85 -23.70
CA LEU A 20 23.91 -39.17 -25.08
C LEU A 20 25.02 -39.82 -25.89
N HIS A 21 26.27 -39.35 -25.73
CA HIS A 21 27.43 -39.96 -26.42
C HIS A 21 27.74 -41.34 -25.90
N MET A 22 27.41 -41.69 -24.66
CA MET A 22 27.62 -43.01 -24.09
C MET A 22 26.54 -44.03 -24.50
N LEU A 23 25.41 -43.55 -25.01
CA LEU A 23 24.27 -44.38 -25.42
C LEU A 23 24.35 -44.70 -26.93
N PRO A 24 24.27 -45.98 -27.38
CA PRO A 24 24.34 -46.34 -28.79
C PRO A 24 23.21 -45.72 -29.59
N VAL A 25 23.52 -45.33 -30.84
CA VAL A 25 22.56 -44.68 -31.76
C VAL A 25 21.74 -45.74 -32.53
N ALA A 26 22.33 -46.91 -32.81
CA ALA A 26 21.69 -48.01 -33.56
C ALA A 26 21.74 -49.30 -32.74
N SER A 27 20.63 -50.04 -32.70
CA SER A 27 20.53 -51.38 -32.11
C SER A 27 20.67 -51.50 -30.58
N GLY A 28 20.02 -50.63 -29.82
CA GLY A 28 19.86 -50.83 -28.37
C GLY A 28 18.61 -51.65 -28.04
N SER A 29 18.61 -52.30 -26.87
CA SER A 29 17.38 -52.85 -26.26
C SER A 29 16.33 -51.74 -26.08
N ALA A 30 15.05 -52.11 -25.93
CA ALA A 30 13.99 -51.15 -25.64
C ALA A 30 14.32 -50.23 -24.43
N GLU A 31 15.03 -50.77 -23.44
CA GLU A 31 15.51 -50.00 -22.27
C GLU A 31 16.53 -48.90 -22.64
N VAL A 32 17.48 -49.20 -23.51
CA VAL A 32 18.48 -48.24 -23.97
C VAL A 32 17.82 -47.12 -24.77
N VAL A 33 16.84 -47.44 -25.61
CA VAL A 33 16.04 -46.45 -26.36
C VAL A 33 15.23 -45.60 -25.41
N ALA A 34 14.62 -46.17 -24.38
CA ALA A 34 13.86 -45.42 -23.35
C ALA A 34 14.75 -44.44 -22.56
N VAL A 35 15.93 -44.90 -22.13
CA VAL A 35 16.90 -44.04 -21.45
C VAL A 35 17.39 -42.90 -22.34
N ARG A 36 17.69 -43.21 -23.63
CA ARG A 36 18.09 -42.18 -24.60
C ARG A 36 17.00 -41.15 -24.82
N ALA A 37 15.74 -41.55 -24.93
CA ALA A 37 14.60 -40.65 -25.06
C ALA A 37 14.46 -39.74 -23.81
N ARG A 38 14.58 -40.28 -22.60
CA ARG A 38 14.54 -39.47 -21.34
C ARG A 38 15.66 -38.44 -21.32
N VAL A 39 16.86 -38.79 -21.75
CA VAL A 39 18.00 -37.84 -21.81
C VAL A 39 17.73 -36.73 -22.83
N LEU A 40 17.19 -37.08 -24.02
CA LEU A 40 16.81 -36.10 -25.04
C LEU A 40 15.70 -35.19 -24.59
N LEU A 41 14.66 -35.70 -23.90
CA LEU A 41 13.60 -34.85 -23.31
C LEU A 41 14.15 -33.86 -22.31
N SER A 42 15.05 -34.31 -21.44
CA SER A 42 15.71 -33.45 -20.46
C SER A 42 16.62 -32.41 -21.11
N LEU A 43 17.38 -32.81 -22.13
CA LEU A 43 18.26 -31.91 -22.87
C LEU A 43 17.48 -30.86 -23.65
N GLY A 44 16.40 -31.29 -24.33
CA GLY A 44 15.53 -30.42 -25.11
C GLY A 44 14.92 -29.34 -24.25
N TRP A 45 14.44 -29.67 -23.05
CA TRP A 45 13.94 -28.69 -22.09
C TRP A 45 15.02 -27.71 -21.64
N VAL A 46 16.17 -28.20 -21.18
CA VAL A 46 17.24 -27.31 -20.65
C VAL A 46 17.77 -26.39 -21.76
N GLN A 47 17.90 -26.87 -22.98
CA GLN A 47 18.34 -26.05 -24.12
C GLN A 47 17.31 -25.02 -24.53
N ALA A 48 16.02 -25.35 -24.59
CA ALA A 48 14.96 -24.40 -24.85
C ALA A 48 14.95 -23.25 -23.83
N GLU A 49 15.30 -23.54 -22.55
CA GLU A 49 15.39 -22.54 -21.48
C GLU A 49 16.65 -21.66 -21.53
N THR A 50 17.75 -22.18 -22.03
CA THR A 50 19.08 -21.54 -21.85
C THR A 50 19.79 -21.22 -23.16
N SER A 51 19.44 -21.84 -24.27
CA SER A 51 20.10 -21.68 -25.58
C SER A 51 19.11 -21.18 -26.62
N THR A 52 18.63 -22.09 -27.51
CA THR A 52 17.67 -21.76 -28.54
C THR A 52 16.43 -22.65 -28.46
N LEU A 53 15.27 -22.06 -28.76
CA LEU A 53 14.01 -22.78 -28.83
C LEU A 53 14.03 -23.86 -29.88
N ALA A 54 14.66 -23.58 -31.04
CA ALA A 54 14.73 -24.52 -32.16
C ALA A 54 15.49 -25.82 -31.81
N ASP A 55 16.67 -25.69 -31.16
CA ASP A 55 17.44 -26.85 -30.72
C ASP A 55 16.68 -27.70 -29.69
N GLY A 56 16.01 -27.01 -28.75
CA GLY A 56 15.17 -27.68 -27.74
C GLY A 56 14.04 -28.48 -28.39
N LEU A 57 13.28 -27.87 -29.28
CA LEU A 57 12.19 -28.55 -30.01
C LEU A 57 12.67 -29.72 -30.89
N SER A 58 13.83 -29.59 -31.54
CA SER A 58 14.45 -30.67 -32.31
C SER A 58 14.74 -31.92 -31.46
N HIS A 59 15.32 -31.74 -30.26
CA HIS A 59 15.56 -32.85 -29.34
C HIS A 59 14.28 -33.49 -28.82
N LEU A 60 13.24 -32.69 -28.53
CA LEU A 60 11.93 -33.18 -28.10
C LEU A 60 11.25 -34.00 -29.23
N GLY A 61 11.34 -33.55 -30.49
CA GLY A 61 10.85 -34.28 -31.64
C GLY A 61 11.57 -35.63 -31.79
N THR A 62 12.91 -35.62 -31.78
CA THR A 62 13.71 -36.85 -31.85
C THR A 62 13.38 -37.84 -30.72
N ALA A 63 13.18 -37.34 -29.51
CA ALA A 63 12.78 -38.17 -28.37
C ALA A 63 11.43 -38.85 -28.60
N ARG A 64 10.43 -38.08 -29.09
CA ARG A 64 9.09 -38.58 -29.38
C ARG A 64 9.12 -39.68 -30.47
N ASP A 65 9.89 -39.50 -31.53
CA ASP A 65 10.02 -40.48 -32.59
C ASP A 65 10.62 -41.81 -32.05
N LEU A 66 11.63 -41.74 -31.19
CA LEU A 66 12.20 -42.90 -30.50
C LEU A 66 11.16 -43.61 -29.62
N ILE A 67 10.37 -42.88 -28.86
CA ILE A 67 9.33 -43.40 -27.95
C ILE A 67 8.21 -44.08 -28.78
N THR A 68 7.85 -43.53 -29.93
CA THR A 68 6.83 -44.09 -30.80
C THR A 68 7.23 -45.48 -31.33
N GLY A 69 8.51 -45.73 -31.50
CA GLY A 69 9.04 -47.06 -31.90
C GLY A 69 9.18 -48.10 -30.79
N LEU A 70 8.91 -47.77 -29.52
CA LEU A 70 8.94 -48.70 -28.41
C LEU A 70 7.73 -49.65 -28.42
N PRO A 71 7.86 -50.87 -27.83
CA PRO A 71 6.75 -51.79 -27.65
C PRO A 71 5.60 -51.16 -26.87
N GLU A 72 4.37 -51.56 -27.16
CA GLU A 72 3.21 -51.12 -26.41
C GLU A 72 3.27 -51.59 -24.95
N GLY A 73 2.95 -50.65 -24.02
CA GLY A 73 2.99 -50.95 -22.59
C GLY A 73 3.05 -49.68 -21.74
N SER A 74 3.04 -49.85 -20.42
CA SER A 74 3.02 -48.78 -19.46
C SER A 74 4.24 -47.84 -19.55
N ASP A 75 5.44 -48.42 -19.86
CA ASP A 75 6.66 -47.66 -20.03
C ASP A 75 6.57 -46.68 -21.21
N ARG A 76 6.01 -47.15 -22.35
CA ARG A 76 5.77 -46.29 -23.50
C ARG A 76 4.75 -45.18 -23.17
N LEU A 77 3.64 -45.52 -22.46
CA LEU A 77 2.65 -44.51 -22.06
C LEU A 77 3.25 -43.43 -21.15
N ALA A 78 4.03 -43.85 -20.15
CA ALA A 78 4.71 -42.89 -19.23
C ALA A 78 5.68 -41.96 -19.98
N LEU A 79 6.47 -42.52 -20.91
CA LEU A 79 7.41 -41.76 -21.72
C LEU A 79 6.72 -40.81 -22.70
N LEU A 80 5.61 -41.25 -23.34
CA LEU A 80 4.81 -40.39 -24.23
C LEU A 80 4.19 -39.25 -23.43
N GLY A 81 3.60 -39.53 -22.27
CA GLY A 81 3.05 -38.49 -21.39
C GLY A 81 4.10 -37.48 -20.97
N PHE A 82 5.31 -37.94 -20.63
CA PHE A 82 6.43 -37.06 -20.32
C PHE A 82 6.88 -36.23 -21.53
N ALA A 83 6.95 -36.82 -22.72
CA ALA A 83 7.31 -36.12 -23.95
C ALA A 83 6.30 -34.99 -24.28
N GLU A 84 5.00 -35.32 -24.28
CA GLU A 84 3.93 -34.36 -24.52
C GLU A 84 3.96 -33.22 -23.48
N GLN A 85 4.18 -33.54 -22.19
CA GLN A 85 4.29 -32.54 -21.11
C GLN A 85 5.49 -31.60 -21.31
N GLN A 86 6.67 -32.12 -21.63
CA GLN A 86 7.87 -31.32 -21.87
C GLN A 86 7.70 -30.42 -23.10
N HIS A 87 7.11 -30.96 -24.16
CA HIS A 87 6.80 -30.20 -25.37
C HIS A 87 5.79 -29.06 -25.06
N ALA A 88 4.71 -29.39 -24.35
CA ALA A 88 3.72 -28.41 -23.91
C ALA A 88 4.35 -27.26 -23.13
N LEU A 89 5.23 -27.57 -22.19
CA LEU A 89 5.92 -26.58 -21.36
C LEU A 89 6.78 -25.64 -22.21
N VAL A 90 7.55 -26.18 -23.14
CA VAL A 90 8.40 -25.41 -24.06
C VAL A 90 7.56 -24.49 -24.95
N LEU A 91 6.44 -24.99 -25.51
CA LEU A 91 5.54 -24.17 -26.33
C LEU A 91 4.87 -23.04 -25.52
N THR A 92 4.38 -23.33 -24.33
CA THR A 92 3.77 -22.34 -23.47
C THR A 92 4.75 -21.20 -23.13
N ARG A 93 6.00 -21.55 -22.79
CA ARG A 93 7.05 -20.56 -22.54
C ARG A 93 7.47 -19.77 -23.78
N ALA A 94 7.26 -20.32 -24.95
CA ALA A 94 7.45 -19.65 -26.25
C ALA A 94 6.26 -18.73 -26.62
N GLY A 95 5.19 -18.69 -25.83
CA GLY A 95 3.96 -17.94 -26.12
C GLY A 95 2.93 -18.70 -26.97
N ARG A 96 3.19 -19.97 -27.34
CA ARG A 96 2.26 -20.83 -28.08
C ARG A 96 1.33 -21.56 -27.11
N THR A 97 0.61 -20.80 -26.31
CA THR A 97 -0.16 -21.27 -25.14
C THR A 97 -1.32 -22.22 -25.52
N PRO A 98 -2.12 -21.98 -26.59
CA PRO A 98 -3.20 -22.87 -26.97
C PRO A 98 -2.69 -24.29 -27.31
N GLU A 99 -1.59 -24.36 -28.03
CA GLU A 99 -0.95 -25.65 -28.41
C GLU A 99 -0.38 -26.35 -27.15
N GLY A 100 0.18 -25.58 -26.21
CA GLY A 100 0.63 -26.11 -24.93
C GLY A 100 -0.50 -26.76 -24.13
N ILE A 101 -1.66 -26.10 -24.02
CA ILE A 101 -2.84 -26.66 -23.35
C ILE A 101 -3.31 -27.95 -23.97
N GLU A 102 -3.33 -28.06 -25.32
CA GLU A 102 -3.71 -29.26 -26.04
C GLU A 102 -2.76 -30.43 -25.72
N LEU A 103 -1.46 -30.15 -25.71
CA LEU A 103 -0.44 -31.16 -25.38
C LEU A 103 -0.53 -31.62 -23.91
N PHE A 104 -0.72 -30.73 -22.96
CA PHE A 104 -0.97 -31.12 -21.56
C PHE A 104 -2.22 -31.97 -21.42
N SER A 105 -3.30 -31.63 -22.14
CA SER A 105 -4.56 -32.37 -22.12
C SER A 105 -4.43 -33.78 -22.72
N ARG A 106 -3.44 -34.02 -23.62
CA ARG A 106 -3.06 -35.33 -24.09
C ARG A 106 -2.13 -36.06 -23.12
N ALA A 107 -1.19 -35.34 -22.48
CA ALA A 107 -0.20 -35.93 -21.58
C ALA A 107 -0.83 -36.51 -20.30
N ILE A 108 -1.78 -35.80 -19.68
CA ILE A 108 -2.38 -36.21 -18.41
C ILE A 108 -3.02 -37.61 -18.46
N PRO A 109 -3.93 -37.92 -19.39
CA PRO A 109 -4.51 -39.28 -19.48
C PRO A 109 -3.50 -40.41 -19.73
N LEU A 110 -2.38 -40.11 -20.39
CA LEU A 110 -1.30 -41.08 -20.59
C LEU A 110 -0.55 -41.34 -19.29
N LEU A 111 -0.27 -40.31 -18.52
CA LEU A 111 0.38 -40.39 -17.20
C LEU A 111 -0.51 -41.06 -16.15
N GLU A 112 -1.84 -40.78 -16.16
CA GLU A 112 -2.81 -41.44 -15.27
C GLU A 112 -2.86 -42.94 -15.54
N LYS A 113 -2.95 -43.36 -16.81
CA LYS A 113 -2.96 -44.79 -17.17
C LYS A 113 -1.66 -45.50 -16.81
N ALA A 114 -0.54 -44.78 -16.75
CA ALA A 114 0.75 -45.35 -16.36
C ALA A 114 0.93 -45.40 -14.83
N LEU A 115 0.13 -44.66 -14.06
CA LEU A 115 0.38 -44.41 -12.62
C LEU A 115 0.41 -45.72 -11.79
N ASP A 116 -0.50 -46.65 -12.05
CA ASP A 116 -0.59 -47.92 -11.33
C ASP A 116 0.47 -48.95 -11.73
N SER A 117 1.38 -48.58 -12.63
CA SER A 117 2.45 -49.44 -13.10
C SER A 117 3.80 -49.09 -12.48
N PRO A 118 4.79 -50.00 -12.51
CA PRO A 118 6.16 -49.70 -12.08
C PRO A 118 6.83 -48.53 -12.81
N ALA A 119 6.32 -48.16 -13.98
CA ALA A 119 6.78 -47.00 -14.76
C ALA A 119 6.07 -45.70 -14.35
N GLY A 120 5.03 -45.74 -13.53
CA GLY A 120 4.26 -44.61 -13.05
C GLY A 120 5.11 -43.72 -12.16
N ASP A 121 4.96 -42.43 -12.37
CA ASP A 121 5.66 -41.39 -11.59
C ASP A 121 4.64 -40.34 -11.14
N PRO A 122 4.20 -40.38 -9.84
CA PRO A 122 3.23 -39.44 -9.31
C PRO A 122 3.71 -37.98 -9.40
N GLU A 123 5.02 -37.74 -9.25
CA GLU A 123 5.57 -36.37 -9.37
C GLU A 123 5.37 -35.85 -10.81
N MET A 124 5.51 -36.69 -11.79
CA MET A 124 5.34 -36.31 -13.20
C MET A 124 3.89 -35.97 -13.53
N LEU A 125 2.93 -36.71 -12.99
CA LEU A 125 1.51 -36.44 -13.14
C LEU A 125 1.14 -35.14 -12.40
N ALA A 126 1.57 -34.96 -11.14
CA ALA A 126 1.35 -33.73 -10.38
C ALA A 126 1.94 -32.51 -11.11
N ARG A 127 3.12 -32.64 -11.71
CA ARG A 127 3.76 -31.61 -12.53
C ARG A 127 2.97 -31.27 -13.80
N ALA A 128 2.34 -32.25 -14.43
CA ALA A 128 1.50 -32.03 -15.61
C ALA A 128 0.25 -31.18 -15.24
N PHE A 129 -0.41 -31.52 -14.16
CA PHE A 129 -1.51 -30.70 -13.62
C PHE A 129 -1.05 -29.29 -13.22
N LEU A 130 0.06 -29.15 -12.48
CA LEU A 130 0.63 -27.86 -12.14
C LEU A 130 0.87 -26.98 -13.37
N ASN A 131 1.53 -27.53 -14.39
CA ASN A 131 1.90 -26.77 -15.58
C ASN A 131 0.67 -26.41 -16.42
N ARG A 132 -0.33 -27.29 -16.54
CA ARG A 132 -1.58 -26.96 -17.25
C ARG A 132 -2.39 -25.93 -16.47
N GLY A 133 -2.50 -26.07 -15.16
CA GLY A 133 -3.15 -25.10 -14.28
C GLY A 133 -2.49 -23.72 -14.38
N THR A 134 -1.17 -23.66 -14.31
CA THR A 134 -0.40 -22.41 -14.53
C THR A 134 -0.72 -21.82 -15.91
N THR A 135 -0.81 -22.67 -16.94
CA THR A 135 -1.10 -22.21 -18.30
C THR A 135 -2.53 -21.67 -18.43
N TYR A 136 -3.50 -22.31 -17.77
CA TYR A 136 -4.87 -21.77 -17.68
C TYR A 136 -4.94 -20.43 -16.94
N THR A 137 -4.17 -20.26 -15.89
CA THR A 137 -4.04 -18.97 -15.19
C THR A 137 -3.53 -17.88 -16.13
N LEU A 138 -2.47 -18.15 -16.89
CA LEU A 138 -1.89 -17.21 -17.87
C LEU A 138 -2.88 -16.77 -18.97
N VAL A 139 -3.82 -17.62 -19.37
CA VAL A 139 -4.84 -17.27 -20.37
C VAL A 139 -6.18 -16.80 -19.77
N GLY A 140 -6.20 -16.53 -18.49
CA GLY A 140 -7.38 -16.00 -17.81
C GLY A 140 -8.56 -16.98 -17.70
N ARG A 141 -8.28 -18.29 -17.53
CA ARG A 141 -9.26 -19.34 -17.33
C ARG A 141 -9.21 -19.90 -15.90
N PRO A 142 -9.73 -19.19 -14.90
CA PRO A 142 -9.52 -19.51 -13.48
C PRO A 142 -10.18 -20.83 -13.06
N GLY A 143 -11.36 -21.19 -13.56
CA GLY A 143 -12.05 -22.44 -13.17
C GLY A 143 -11.22 -23.69 -13.47
N PRO A 144 -10.84 -23.94 -14.76
CA PRO A 144 -9.96 -25.07 -15.09
C PRO A 144 -8.59 -25.00 -14.41
N ALA A 145 -8.05 -23.80 -14.16
CA ALA A 145 -6.78 -23.65 -13.43
C ALA A 145 -6.91 -24.16 -11.99
N GLU A 146 -7.96 -23.75 -11.28
CA GLU A 146 -8.20 -24.14 -9.89
C GLU A 146 -8.39 -25.65 -9.75
N GLU A 147 -9.11 -26.28 -10.68
CA GLU A 147 -9.32 -27.73 -10.72
C GLU A 147 -7.98 -28.48 -10.84
N ASP A 148 -7.14 -28.07 -11.79
CA ASP A 148 -5.82 -28.68 -12.00
C ASP A 148 -4.89 -28.47 -10.79
N LEU A 149 -4.86 -27.27 -10.23
CA LEU A 149 -3.99 -26.95 -9.09
C LEU A 149 -4.44 -27.70 -7.83
N ARG A 150 -5.76 -27.84 -7.61
CA ARG A 150 -6.29 -28.63 -6.50
C ARG A 150 -5.91 -30.10 -6.67
N ARG A 151 -6.02 -30.65 -7.90
CA ARG A 151 -5.62 -32.03 -8.16
C ARG A 151 -4.11 -32.25 -7.97
N CYS A 152 -3.31 -31.27 -8.34
CA CYS A 152 -1.86 -31.30 -8.04
C CYS A 152 -1.59 -31.33 -6.51
N ILE A 153 -2.30 -30.55 -5.72
CA ILE A 153 -2.14 -30.52 -4.25
C ILE A 153 -2.55 -31.85 -3.63
N GLU A 154 -3.67 -32.44 -4.08
CA GLU A 154 -4.14 -33.76 -3.61
C GLU A 154 -3.08 -34.83 -3.87
N LEU A 155 -2.64 -34.99 -5.12
CA LEU A 155 -1.60 -35.95 -5.51
C LEU A 155 -0.29 -35.71 -4.74
N SER A 156 0.08 -34.45 -4.56
CA SER A 156 1.30 -34.09 -3.84
C SER A 156 1.21 -34.43 -2.35
N THR A 157 0.00 -34.40 -1.78
CA THR A 157 -0.23 -34.80 -0.38
C THR A 157 -0.28 -36.34 -0.24
N GLU A 158 -0.92 -37.05 -1.17
CA GLU A 158 -1.00 -38.52 -1.20
C GLU A 158 0.38 -39.19 -1.35
N HIS A 159 1.27 -38.58 -2.13
CA HIS A 159 2.58 -39.15 -2.50
C HIS A 159 3.79 -38.45 -1.85
N ASP A 160 3.59 -37.62 -0.82
CA ASP A 160 4.64 -36.88 -0.10
C ASP A 160 5.58 -36.09 -1.04
N LEU A 161 4.98 -35.21 -1.87
CA LEU A 161 5.69 -34.35 -2.82
C LEU A 161 5.65 -32.87 -2.38
N PRO A 162 6.28 -32.49 -1.26
CA PRO A 162 6.06 -31.19 -0.62
C PRO A 162 6.51 -30.00 -1.49
N ILE A 163 7.51 -30.15 -2.37
CA ILE A 163 7.94 -29.10 -3.31
C ILE A 163 6.86 -28.85 -4.38
N MET A 164 6.22 -29.90 -4.90
CA MET A 164 5.14 -29.77 -5.88
C MET A 164 3.92 -29.09 -5.26
N LYS A 165 3.57 -29.49 -4.03
CA LYS A 165 2.51 -28.84 -3.24
C LYS A 165 2.79 -27.34 -3.06
N ALA A 166 4.01 -26.97 -2.65
CA ALA A 166 4.38 -25.56 -2.46
C ALA A 166 4.32 -24.74 -3.76
N LYS A 167 4.71 -25.35 -4.91
CA LYS A 167 4.56 -24.71 -6.22
C LYS A 167 3.11 -24.50 -6.61
N ALA A 168 2.24 -25.49 -6.38
CA ALA A 168 0.81 -25.38 -6.67
C ALA A 168 0.15 -24.28 -5.80
N ILE A 169 0.50 -24.19 -4.53
CA ILE A 169 0.07 -23.11 -3.62
C ILE A 169 0.54 -21.74 -4.16
N SER A 170 1.80 -21.62 -4.61
CA SER A 170 2.29 -20.37 -5.22
C SER A 170 1.48 -19.97 -6.45
N THR A 171 1.13 -20.95 -7.32
CA THR A 171 0.32 -20.68 -8.52
C THR A 171 -1.13 -20.34 -8.18
N LEU A 172 -1.70 -20.88 -7.09
CA LEU A 172 -2.99 -20.41 -6.57
C LEU A 172 -2.92 -18.93 -6.18
N GLY A 173 -1.81 -18.48 -5.60
CA GLY A 173 -1.59 -17.06 -5.34
C GLY A 173 -1.61 -16.20 -6.61
N ASP A 174 -0.99 -16.65 -7.72
CA ASP A 174 -1.09 -15.96 -9.01
C ASP A 174 -2.54 -15.92 -9.53
N GLN A 175 -3.30 -16.98 -9.33
CA GLN A 175 -4.71 -17.04 -9.72
C GLN A 175 -5.58 -16.08 -8.90
N GLU A 176 -5.41 -16.04 -7.58
CA GLU A 176 -6.12 -15.09 -6.72
C GLU A 176 -5.79 -13.65 -7.09
N LEU A 177 -4.52 -13.36 -7.41
CA LEU A 177 -4.11 -12.05 -7.91
C LEU A 177 -4.84 -11.69 -9.20
N LEU A 178 -4.96 -12.63 -10.14
CA LEU A 178 -5.70 -12.44 -11.39
C LEU A 178 -7.19 -12.15 -11.12
N LEU A 179 -7.79 -12.81 -10.13
CA LEU A 179 -9.19 -12.58 -9.72
C LEU A 179 -9.37 -11.27 -8.92
N GLY A 180 -8.27 -10.62 -8.53
CA GLY A 180 -8.23 -9.38 -7.77
C GLY A 180 -8.37 -9.58 -6.27
N ASP A 181 -8.19 -10.79 -5.77
CA ASP A 181 -8.04 -11.09 -4.34
C ASP A 181 -6.56 -10.99 -3.94
N VAL A 182 -6.12 -9.77 -3.66
CA VAL A 182 -4.74 -9.51 -3.25
C VAL A 182 -4.41 -10.12 -1.88
N PRO A 183 -5.27 -10.05 -0.85
CA PRO A 183 -5.02 -10.72 0.42
C PRO A 183 -4.84 -12.23 0.29
N GLY A 184 -5.73 -12.91 -0.43
CA GLY A 184 -5.64 -14.35 -0.71
C GLY A 184 -4.35 -14.71 -1.45
N ALA A 185 -3.98 -13.93 -2.47
CA ALA A 185 -2.71 -14.10 -3.18
C ALA A 185 -1.50 -13.99 -2.25
N LEU A 186 -1.45 -12.95 -1.40
CA LEU A 186 -0.35 -12.74 -0.45
C LEU A 186 -0.27 -13.85 0.60
N ALA A 187 -1.41 -14.38 1.06
CA ALA A 187 -1.46 -15.52 1.97
C ALA A 187 -0.85 -16.79 1.33
N HIS A 188 -1.28 -17.14 0.11
CA HIS A 188 -0.72 -18.27 -0.63
C HIS A 188 0.77 -18.12 -0.91
N PHE A 189 1.22 -16.93 -1.31
CA PHE A 189 2.66 -16.68 -1.51
C PHE A 189 3.44 -16.78 -0.20
N ALA A 190 2.90 -16.31 0.93
CA ALA A 190 3.55 -16.43 2.23
C ALA A 190 3.70 -17.90 2.66
N GLU A 191 2.66 -18.72 2.47
CA GLU A 191 2.72 -20.15 2.73
C GLU A 191 3.75 -20.84 1.84
N ALA A 192 3.76 -20.54 0.54
CA ALA A 192 4.75 -21.09 -0.40
C ALA A 192 6.18 -20.70 0.00
N VAL A 193 6.44 -19.45 0.38
CA VAL A 193 7.76 -18.99 0.87
C VAL A 193 8.17 -19.74 2.13
N ARG A 194 7.25 -19.97 3.07
CA ARG A 194 7.54 -20.72 4.30
C ARG A 194 7.99 -22.15 3.97
N LEU A 195 7.30 -22.82 3.07
CA LEU A 195 7.66 -24.17 2.62
C LEU A 195 8.99 -24.18 1.82
N PHE A 196 9.19 -23.21 0.91
CA PHE A 196 10.41 -23.14 0.11
C PHE A 196 11.65 -22.82 0.94
N ARG A 197 11.56 -22.08 2.05
CA ARG A 197 12.72 -21.79 2.91
C ARG A 197 13.42 -23.05 3.40
N THR A 198 12.67 -24.09 3.69
CA THR A 198 13.23 -25.38 4.16
C THR A 198 13.48 -26.36 3.01
N LEU A 199 12.59 -26.43 2.04
CA LEU A 199 12.59 -27.48 1.01
C LEU A 199 13.37 -27.08 -0.26
N ALA A 200 13.31 -25.83 -0.67
CA ALA A 200 13.87 -25.33 -1.92
C ALA A 200 14.21 -23.83 -1.85
N PRO A 201 15.22 -23.43 -1.03
CA PRO A 201 15.53 -22.02 -0.78
C PRO A 201 15.75 -21.17 -2.02
N HIS A 202 16.17 -21.79 -3.12
CA HIS A 202 16.38 -21.13 -4.41
C HIS A 202 15.09 -20.62 -5.08
N LEU A 203 13.90 -21.09 -4.67
CA LEU A 203 12.60 -20.63 -5.19
C LEU A 203 12.02 -19.44 -4.43
N VAL A 204 12.55 -19.14 -3.25
CA VAL A 204 12.06 -18.02 -2.40
C VAL A 204 12.10 -16.70 -3.16
N ALA A 205 13.23 -16.37 -3.79
CA ALA A 205 13.39 -15.11 -4.50
C ALA A 205 12.40 -14.97 -5.67
N ARG A 206 12.04 -16.05 -6.36
CA ARG A 206 11.02 -16.02 -7.41
C ARG A 206 9.65 -15.68 -6.84
N THR A 207 9.24 -16.36 -5.76
CA THR A 207 7.94 -16.09 -5.11
C THR A 207 7.88 -14.68 -4.51
N GLN A 208 9.02 -14.11 -4.06
CA GLN A 208 9.08 -12.70 -3.64
C GLN A 208 8.77 -11.73 -4.79
N VAL A 209 9.14 -12.05 -6.04
CA VAL A 209 8.74 -11.26 -7.21
C VAL A 209 7.22 -11.30 -7.41
N ASP A 210 6.59 -12.46 -7.21
CA ASP A 210 5.14 -12.61 -7.32
C ASP A 210 4.41 -11.86 -6.21
N GLN A 211 4.92 -11.91 -4.96
CA GLN A 211 4.44 -11.06 -3.86
C GLN A 211 4.56 -9.56 -4.19
N ALA A 212 5.67 -9.14 -4.78
CA ALA A 212 5.86 -7.74 -5.16
C ALA A 212 4.83 -7.30 -6.23
N ARG A 213 4.46 -8.17 -7.17
CA ARG A 213 3.38 -7.89 -8.14
C ARG A 213 2.02 -7.70 -7.46
N ALA A 214 1.70 -8.54 -6.47
CA ALA A 214 0.48 -8.39 -5.69
C ALA A 214 0.45 -7.04 -4.92
N LEU A 215 1.57 -6.66 -4.30
CA LEU A 215 1.71 -5.37 -3.62
C LEU A 215 1.57 -4.18 -4.57
N LEU A 216 2.11 -4.26 -5.80
CA LEU A 216 1.93 -3.21 -6.82
C LEU A 216 0.48 -3.07 -7.26
N THR A 217 -0.27 -4.17 -7.34
CA THR A 217 -1.71 -4.14 -7.61
C THR A 217 -2.47 -3.43 -6.49
N ALA A 218 -2.03 -3.58 -5.23
CA ALA A 218 -2.55 -2.81 -4.10
C ALA A 218 -1.96 -1.39 -4.00
N GLY A 219 -1.04 -0.98 -4.87
CA GLY A 219 -0.43 0.35 -4.85
C GLY A 219 0.70 0.54 -3.84
N LEU A 220 1.20 -0.52 -3.20
CA LEU A 220 2.26 -0.50 -2.19
C LEU A 220 3.64 -0.59 -2.86
N ALA A 221 4.07 0.51 -3.50
CA ALA A 221 5.31 0.57 -4.27
C ALA A 221 6.58 0.34 -3.43
N ASP A 222 6.63 0.90 -2.23
CA ASP A 222 7.81 0.82 -1.35
C ASP A 222 8.01 -0.58 -0.80
N GLU A 223 6.93 -1.26 -0.40
CA GLU A 223 6.95 -2.65 0.05
C GLU A 223 7.38 -3.58 -1.09
N ALA A 224 6.83 -3.38 -2.29
CA ALA A 224 7.21 -4.13 -3.48
C ALA A 224 8.70 -3.91 -3.82
N ALA A 225 9.17 -2.66 -3.77
CA ALA A 225 10.57 -2.32 -4.02
C ALA A 225 11.51 -3.05 -3.06
N ARG A 226 11.20 -3.05 -1.76
CA ARG A 226 12.00 -3.74 -0.74
C ARG A 226 12.12 -5.24 -1.00
N LEU A 227 11.01 -5.92 -1.29
CA LEU A 227 11.04 -7.35 -1.62
C LEU A 227 11.90 -7.64 -2.85
N LEU A 228 11.81 -6.78 -3.87
CA LEU A 228 12.60 -6.92 -5.08
C LEU A 228 14.09 -6.62 -4.86
N ASP A 229 14.42 -5.66 -4.00
CA ASP A 229 15.80 -5.35 -3.64
C ASP A 229 16.46 -6.49 -2.82
N GLU A 230 15.67 -7.30 -2.10
CA GLU A 230 16.10 -8.56 -1.48
C GLU A 230 16.23 -9.70 -2.50
N ALA A 231 15.30 -9.84 -3.44
CA ALA A 231 15.25 -10.94 -4.41
C ALA A 231 16.30 -10.79 -5.54
N LEU A 232 16.50 -9.57 -6.05
CA LEU A 232 17.36 -9.31 -7.20
C LEU A 232 18.81 -9.78 -7.05
N PRO A 233 19.52 -9.59 -5.92
CA PRO A 233 20.85 -10.13 -5.72
C PRO A 233 20.89 -11.67 -5.77
N VAL A 234 19.89 -12.33 -5.21
CA VAL A 234 19.78 -13.79 -5.18
C VAL A 234 19.56 -14.33 -6.59
N LEU A 235 18.60 -13.77 -7.34
CA LEU A 235 18.33 -14.15 -8.73
C LEU A 235 19.54 -13.90 -9.65
N ARG A 236 20.30 -12.83 -9.38
CA ARG A 236 21.54 -12.55 -10.12
C ARG A 236 22.62 -13.59 -9.83
N ALA A 237 22.77 -14.02 -8.58
CA ALA A 237 23.71 -15.08 -8.21
C ALA A 237 23.33 -16.44 -8.80
N GLN A 238 22.03 -16.74 -8.89
CA GLN A 238 21.51 -17.97 -9.51
C GLN A 238 21.70 -18.01 -11.04
N ARG A 239 21.97 -16.86 -11.67
CA ARG A 239 22.14 -16.73 -13.14
C ARG A 239 20.91 -17.18 -13.97
N ILE A 240 19.71 -17.16 -13.39
CA ILE A 240 18.47 -17.45 -14.10
C ILE A 240 18.04 -16.18 -14.81
N SER A 241 18.40 -16.05 -16.08
CA SER A 241 18.24 -14.79 -16.83
C SER A 241 16.78 -14.36 -16.99
N GLN A 242 15.84 -15.30 -17.09
CA GLN A 242 14.40 -15.02 -17.20
C GLN A 242 13.87 -14.39 -15.92
N ASP A 243 14.01 -15.08 -14.79
CA ASP A 243 13.47 -14.62 -13.51
C ASP A 243 14.09 -13.28 -13.08
N LEU A 244 15.39 -13.10 -13.36
CA LEU A 244 16.07 -11.83 -13.10
C LEU A 244 15.48 -10.68 -13.95
N ALA A 245 15.20 -10.93 -15.24
CA ALA A 245 14.64 -9.90 -16.11
C ALA A 245 13.17 -9.57 -15.75
N GLU A 246 12.38 -10.56 -15.35
CA GLU A 246 11.03 -10.35 -14.85
C GLU A 246 11.04 -9.52 -13.53
N ALA A 247 11.96 -9.84 -12.62
CA ALA A 247 12.17 -9.05 -11.40
C ALA A 247 12.59 -7.60 -11.70
N GLU A 248 13.47 -7.39 -12.71
CA GLU A 248 13.86 -6.04 -13.16
C GLU A 248 12.66 -5.25 -13.75
N ILE A 249 11.72 -5.90 -14.49
CA ILE A 249 10.47 -5.26 -14.95
C ILE A 249 9.60 -4.86 -13.76
N THR A 250 9.40 -5.77 -12.82
CA THR A 250 8.57 -5.51 -11.62
C THR A 250 9.20 -4.40 -10.78
N ARG A 251 10.55 -4.36 -10.68
CA ARG A 251 11.27 -3.27 -9.99
C ARG A 251 11.12 -1.92 -10.70
N ALA A 252 11.08 -1.93 -12.04
CA ALA A 252 10.80 -0.74 -12.83
C ALA A 252 9.38 -0.23 -12.60
N ALA A 253 8.39 -1.13 -12.51
CA ALA A 253 7.01 -0.75 -12.20
C ALA A 253 6.89 -0.15 -10.79
N ALA A 254 7.56 -0.74 -9.78
CA ALA A 254 7.64 -0.20 -8.43
C ALA A 254 8.27 1.20 -8.40
N ALA A 255 9.40 1.38 -9.07
CA ALA A 255 10.08 2.67 -9.17
C ALA A 255 9.21 3.73 -9.85
N LEU A 256 8.50 3.36 -10.93
CA LEU A 256 7.60 4.28 -11.63
C LEU A 256 6.43 4.72 -10.74
N LEU A 257 5.85 3.79 -9.97
CA LEU A 257 4.75 4.09 -9.06
C LEU A 257 5.22 4.96 -7.88
N ALA A 258 6.45 4.76 -7.40
CA ALA A 258 7.09 5.59 -6.37
C ALA A 258 7.60 6.95 -6.90
N GLY A 259 7.52 7.22 -8.22
CA GLY A 259 7.98 8.46 -8.84
C GLY A 259 9.47 8.50 -9.22
N ASP A 260 10.24 7.43 -8.96
CA ASP A 260 11.66 7.32 -9.35
C ASP A 260 11.80 6.88 -10.82
N ARG A 261 11.74 7.86 -11.71
CA ARG A 261 11.77 7.65 -13.15
C ARG A 261 13.12 7.16 -13.67
N GLU A 262 14.22 7.56 -13.04
CA GLU A 262 15.55 7.16 -13.50
C GLU A 262 15.80 5.68 -13.21
N LEU A 263 15.47 5.23 -12.02
CA LEU A 263 15.55 3.80 -11.66
C LEU A 263 14.60 2.95 -12.51
N ALA A 264 13.37 3.44 -12.76
CA ALA A 264 12.39 2.77 -13.63
C ALA A 264 12.96 2.57 -15.04
N LYS A 265 13.54 3.61 -15.64
CA LYS A 265 14.16 3.57 -16.97
C LYS A 265 15.36 2.62 -17.02
N GLN A 266 16.21 2.68 -16.00
CA GLN A 266 17.39 1.81 -15.90
C GLN A 266 17.00 0.34 -15.81
N SER A 267 16.08 -0.01 -14.92
CA SER A 267 15.61 -1.38 -14.67
C SER A 267 14.90 -1.95 -15.90
N ALA A 268 13.96 -1.22 -16.51
CA ALA A 268 13.28 -1.63 -17.74
C ALA A 268 14.27 -1.80 -18.91
N GLY A 269 15.26 -0.91 -19.04
CA GLY A 269 16.31 -1.03 -20.06
C GLY A 269 17.20 -2.26 -19.86
N SER A 270 17.51 -2.61 -18.61
CA SER A 270 18.28 -3.83 -18.28
C SER A 270 17.50 -5.10 -18.66
N ALA A 271 16.24 -5.18 -18.24
CA ALA A 271 15.35 -6.30 -18.56
C ALA A 271 15.21 -6.49 -20.08
N HIS A 272 14.93 -5.40 -20.82
CA HIS A 272 14.82 -5.44 -22.28
C HIS A 272 16.07 -6.04 -22.94
N ARG A 273 17.27 -5.59 -22.58
CA ARG A 273 18.54 -6.13 -23.13
C ARG A 273 18.74 -7.59 -22.80
N ARG A 274 18.30 -8.07 -21.63
CA ARG A 274 18.37 -9.49 -21.24
C ARG A 274 17.46 -10.35 -22.09
N PHE A 275 16.20 -9.93 -22.27
CA PHE A 275 15.24 -10.67 -23.09
C PHE A 275 15.65 -10.71 -24.55
N VAL A 276 16.14 -9.61 -25.13
CA VAL A 276 16.66 -9.59 -26.51
C VAL A 276 17.83 -10.56 -26.67
N ARG A 277 18.80 -10.54 -25.75
CA ARG A 277 19.96 -11.47 -25.80
C ARG A 277 19.54 -12.93 -25.70
N ARG A 278 18.45 -13.20 -24.99
CA ARG A 278 17.91 -14.56 -24.83
C ARG A 278 17.05 -15.00 -26.03
N GLY A 279 16.61 -14.09 -26.88
CA GLY A 279 15.63 -14.36 -27.94
C GLY A 279 14.17 -14.42 -27.44
N SER A 280 13.90 -14.00 -26.21
CA SER A 280 12.55 -13.94 -25.64
C SER A 280 11.84 -12.65 -26.08
N MET A 281 11.48 -12.59 -27.38
CA MET A 281 10.99 -11.35 -28.01
C MET A 281 9.68 -10.83 -27.40
N ALA A 282 8.73 -11.71 -27.07
CA ALA A 282 7.47 -11.30 -26.41
C ALA A 282 7.75 -10.55 -25.09
N TRP A 283 8.61 -11.08 -24.25
CA TRP A 283 9.03 -10.43 -23.00
C TRP A 283 9.86 -9.17 -23.24
N ALA A 284 10.64 -9.11 -24.31
CA ALA A 284 11.34 -7.88 -24.68
C ALA A 284 10.34 -6.74 -25.02
N GLU A 285 9.21 -7.05 -25.65
CA GLU A 285 8.15 -6.08 -25.92
C GLU A 285 7.43 -5.64 -24.63
N VAL A 286 7.23 -6.51 -23.65
CA VAL A 286 6.72 -6.14 -22.32
C VAL A 286 7.67 -5.17 -21.61
N ALA A 287 8.97 -5.43 -21.66
CA ALA A 287 9.98 -4.51 -21.12
C ALA A 287 10.02 -3.17 -21.88
N ALA A 288 9.78 -3.18 -23.18
CA ALA A 288 9.65 -1.98 -24.01
C ALA A 288 8.41 -1.16 -23.63
N LEU A 289 7.30 -1.83 -23.26
CA LEU A 289 6.10 -1.14 -22.74
C LEU A 289 6.40 -0.43 -21.42
N THR A 290 7.08 -1.08 -20.48
CA THR A 290 7.47 -0.45 -19.21
C THR A 290 8.37 0.77 -19.44
N LYS A 291 9.29 0.70 -20.39
CA LYS A 291 10.10 1.84 -20.81
C LYS A 291 9.26 2.95 -21.41
N LEU A 292 8.30 2.62 -22.29
CA LEU A 292 7.37 3.59 -22.87
C LEU A 292 6.50 4.25 -21.79
N ARG A 293 6.01 3.51 -20.80
CA ARG A 293 5.26 4.07 -19.64
C ARG A 293 6.11 5.15 -18.93
N THR A 294 7.38 4.85 -18.66
CA THR A 294 8.30 5.80 -18.01
C THR A 294 8.50 7.07 -18.85
N GLU A 295 8.72 6.92 -20.17
CA GLU A 295 8.85 8.05 -21.10
C GLU A 295 7.56 8.85 -21.24
N ALA A 296 6.40 8.18 -21.24
CA ALA A 296 5.08 8.80 -21.36
C ALA A 296 4.75 9.66 -20.13
N VAL A 297 5.00 9.17 -18.92
CA VAL A 297 4.82 9.96 -17.69
C VAL A 297 5.63 11.26 -17.75
N ALA A 298 6.89 11.21 -18.15
CA ALA A 298 7.73 12.39 -18.28
C ALA A 298 7.23 13.35 -19.38
N THR A 299 6.71 12.81 -20.51
CA THR A 299 6.18 13.61 -21.60
C THR A 299 4.86 14.26 -21.24
N LEU A 300 3.95 13.55 -20.56
CA LEU A 300 2.67 14.07 -20.08
C LEU A 300 2.86 15.17 -19.03
N ALA A 301 3.88 15.04 -18.19
CA ALA A 301 4.30 16.08 -17.24
C ALA A 301 5.01 17.28 -17.89
N GLY A 302 5.23 17.29 -19.22
CA GLY A 302 5.89 18.39 -19.94
C GLY A 302 7.42 18.44 -19.80
N LEU A 303 8.04 17.41 -19.20
CA LEU A 303 9.49 17.38 -18.93
C LEU A 303 10.31 16.94 -20.15
N THR A 304 9.72 16.18 -21.05
CA THR A 304 10.37 15.68 -22.28
C THR A 304 9.37 15.60 -23.43
N THR A 305 9.88 15.34 -24.63
CA THR A 305 9.07 15.06 -25.83
C THR A 305 9.38 13.67 -26.39
N SER A 306 10.02 12.81 -25.62
CA SER A 306 10.59 11.53 -26.07
C SER A 306 9.52 10.49 -26.45
N ALA A 307 8.39 10.46 -25.72
CA ALA A 307 7.27 9.60 -26.05
C ALA A 307 6.34 10.25 -27.09
N THR A 308 5.86 9.44 -28.03
CA THR A 308 4.90 9.89 -29.05
C THR A 308 3.81 8.84 -29.26
N SER A 309 2.62 9.28 -29.70
CA SER A 309 1.52 8.36 -30.05
C SER A 309 1.96 7.33 -31.08
N ARG A 310 2.77 7.73 -32.09
CA ARG A 310 3.32 6.81 -33.10
C ARG A 310 4.19 5.70 -32.49
N LYS A 311 5.10 6.03 -31.55
CA LYS A 311 5.89 4.99 -30.84
C LYS A 311 5.00 4.02 -30.08
N ALA A 312 3.96 4.54 -29.43
CA ALA A 312 2.99 3.72 -28.68
C ALA A 312 2.19 2.81 -29.63
N THR A 313 1.75 3.30 -30.79
CA THR A 313 1.03 2.52 -31.81
C THR A 313 1.89 1.38 -32.34
N VAL A 314 3.13 1.68 -32.76
CA VAL A 314 4.05 0.65 -33.30
C VAL A 314 4.33 -0.42 -32.24
N LEU A 315 4.50 -0.04 -30.97
CA LEU A 315 4.68 -1.01 -29.89
C LEU A 315 3.41 -1.84 -29.67
N ALA A 316 2.23 -1.22 -29.72
CA ALA A 316 0.96 -1.93 -29.57
C ALA A 316 0.74 -2.99 -30.66
N GLU A 317 1.13 -2.69 -31.91
CA GLU A 317 1.07 -3.65 -33.03
C GLU A 317 2.00 -4.85 -32.80
N ARG A 318 3.24 -4.61 -32.32
CA ARG A 318 4.19 -5.67 -32.00
C ARG A 318 3.72 -6.55 -30.83
N LEU A 319 3.17 -5.93 -29.78
CA LEU A 319 2.59 -6.66 -28.63
C LEU A 319 1.38 -7.50 -29.09
N ALA A 320 0.48 -6.93 -29.92
CA ALA A 320 -0.65 -7.68 -30.45
C ALA A 320 -0.22 -8.86 -31.35
N ALA A 321 0.80 -8.66 -32.18
CA ALA A 321 1.38 -9.72 -33.00
C ALA A 321 2.03 -10.85 -32.17
N ALA A 322 2.51 -10.52 -30.96
CA ALA A 322 3.02 -11.48 -29.98
C ALA A 322 1.91 -12.14 -29.13
N GLY A 323 0.62 -11.82 -29.36
CA GLY A 323 -0.51 -12.35 -28.60
C GLY A 323 -0.73 -11.69 -27.24
N LEU A 324 -0.01 -10.59 -26.94
CA LEU A 324 -0.06 -9.85 -25.69
C LEU A 324 -1.13 -8.75 -25.78
N THR A 325 -2.40 -9.14 -25.69
CA THR A 325 -3.56 -8.28 -25.97
C THR A 325 -3.74 -7.17 -24.94
N ASP A 326 -3.51 -7.46 -23.66
CA ASP A 326 -3.67 -6.50 -22.56
C ASP A 326 -2.54 -5.44 -22.57
N GLU A 327 -1.32 -5.88 -22.84
CA GLU A 327 -0.17 -4.99 -22.98
C GLU A 327 -0.31 -4.12 -24.25
N ALA A 328 -0.84 -4.67 -25.33
CA ALA A 328 -1.16 -3.90 -26.54
C ALA A 328 -2.24 -2.86 -26.26
N ALA A 329 -3.26 -3.19 -25.48
CA ALA A 329 -4.29 -2.25 -25.03
C ALA A 329 -3.68 -1.12 -24.20
N MET A 330 -2.80 -1.44 -23.25
CA MET A 330 -2.08 -0.45 -22.44
C MET A 330 -1.22 0.48 -23.32
N ALA A 331 -0.49 -0.06 -24.30
CA ALA A 331 0.31 0.75 -25.22
C ALA A 331 -0.58 1.72 -26.04
N ARG A 332 -1.76 1.25 -26.52
CA ARG A 332 -2.73 2.12 -27.22
C ARG A 332 -3.26 3.23 -26.31
N MET A 333 -3.61 2.91 -25.07
CA MET A 333 -4.07 3.89 -24.08
C MET A 333 -3.02 4.97 -23.79
N LEU A 334 -1.75 4.61 -23.67
CA LEU A 334 -0.65 5.60 -23.62
C LEU A 334 -0.60 6.46 -24.90
N GLY A 335 -0.79 5.83 -26.07
CA GLY A 335 -0.88 6.52 -27.36
C GLY A 335 -2.02 7.54 -27.42
N VAL A 336 -3.19 7.21 -26.86
CA VAL A 336 -4.36 8.10 -26.72
C VAL A 336 -3.96 9.35 -25.94
N ARG A 337 -3.41 9.19 -24.74
CA ARG A 337 -3.03 10.32 -23.88
C ARG A 337 -1.94 11.20 -24.52
N LEU A 338 -0.95 10.59 -25.16
CA LEU A 338 0.10 11.31 -25.89
C LEU A 338 -0.44 12.07 -27.13
N ALA A 339 -1.47 11.55 -27.79
CA ALA A 339 -2.15 12.23 -28.88
C ALA A 339 -2.95 13.43 -28.37
N LEU A 340 -3.73 13.25 -27.28
CA LEU A 340 -4.52 14.32 -26.66
C LEU A 340 -3.63 15.45 -26.15
N ARG A 341 -2.48 15.13 -25.56
CA ARG A 341 -1.49 16.15 -25.13
C ARG A 341 -1.03 17.07 -26.28
N ARG A 342 -1.10 16.60 -27.51
CA ARG A 342 -0.75 17.36 -28.75
C ARG A 342 -1.94 17.94 -29.48
N GLY A 343 -3.15 17.82 -28.94
CA GLY A 343 -4.40 18.25 -29.56
C GLY A 343 -4.86 17.38 -30.72
N ALA A 344 -4.24 16.19 -30.93
CA ALA A 344 -4.60 15.29 -32.04
C ALA A 344 -5.79 14.39 -31.65
N VAL A 345 -6.98 14.99 -31.52
CA VAL A 345 -8.20 14.34 -31.01
C VAL A 345 -8.63 13.17 -31.90
N ASP A 346 -8.59 13.30 -33.22
CA ASP A 346 -9.00 12.25 -34.17
C ASP A 346 -8.09 11.00 -34.05
N VAL A 347 -6.78 11.22 -33.85
CA VAL A 347 -5.82 10.14 -33.61
C VAL A 347 -6.12 9.44 -32.30
N ALA A 348 -6.42 10.20 -31.25
CA ALA A 348 -6.78 9.65 -29.95
C ALA A 348 -8.06 8.80 -30.02
N GLU A 349 -9.06 9.26 -30.74
CA GLU A 349 -10.30 8.53 -30.95
C GLU A 349 -10.08 7.21 -31.69
N THR A 350 -9.33 7.27 -32.80
CA THR A 350 -8.98 6.07 -33.57
C THR A 350 -8.25 5.04 -32.73
N LEU A 351 -7.27 5.46 -31.91
CA LEU A 351 -6.55 4.57 -31.03
C LEU A 351 -7.45 3.98 -29.92
N LEU A 352 -8.32 4.80 -29.34
CA LEU A 352 -9.22 4.38 -28.27
C LEU A 352 -10.27 3.40 -28.77
N SER A 353 -10.78 3.55 -30.01
CA SER A 353 -11.73 2.62 -30.62
C SER A 353 -11.15 1.19 -30.79
N GLN A 354 -9.83 1.07 -30.86
CA GLN A 354 -9.11 -0.20 -30.98
C GLN A 354 -8.78 -0.84 -29.61
N VAL A 355 -9.07 -0.16 -28.50
CA VAL A 355 -8.86 -0.72 -27.16
C VAL A 355 -10.05 -1.62 -26.82
N PRO A 356 -9.84 -2.92 -26.58
CA PRO A 356 -10.91 -3.81 -26.19
C PRO A 356 -11.52 -3.39 -24.83
N VAL A 357 -12.78 -3.72 -24.63
CA VAL A 357 -13.40 -3.56 -23.31
C VAL A 357 -12.73 -4.56 -22.35
N PRO A 358 -12.18 -4.10 -21.23
CA PRO A 358 -11.54 -4.98 -20.27
C PRO A 358 -12.49 -6.05 -19.74
N GLY A 359 -12.04 -7.29 -19.65
CA GLY A 359 -12.79 -8.35 -18.98
C GLY A 359 -12.98 -8.08 -17.48
N LYS A 360 -13.84 -8.88 -16.83
CA LYS A 360 -14.08 -8.76 -15.38
C LYS A 360 -12.82 -8.95 -14.53
N ILE A 361 -11.87 -9.73 -15.04
CA ILE A 361 -10.58 -10.05 -14.39
C ILE A 361 -9.43 -9.12 -14.81
N ALA A 362 -9.69 -8.09 -15.63
CA ALA A 362 -8.65 -7.15 -16.01
C ALA A 362 -8.12 -6.39 -14.78
N PRO A 363 -6.80 -6.17 -14.67
CA PRO A 363 -6.18 -5.43 -13.57
C PRO A 363 -6.81 -4.05 -13.39
N ILE A 364 -6.87 -3.58 -12.13
CA ILE A 364 -7.52 -2.30 -11.80
C ILE A 364 -6.84 -1.12 -12.50
N ASP A 365 -5.51 -1.12 -12.61
CA ASP A 365 -4.76 -0.07 -13.30
C ASP A 365 -5.12 0.03 -14.80
N HIS A 366 -5.38 -1.08 -15.48
CA HIS A 366 -5.86 -1.09 -16.87
C HIS A 366 -7.26 -0.48 -16.99
N ARG A 367 -8.18 -0.85 -16.09
CA ARG A 367 -9.55 -0.31 -16.07
C ARG A 367 -9.55 1.19 -15.81
N MET A 368 -8.77 1.63 -14.81
CA MET A 368 -8.64 3.04 -14.47
C MET A 368 -8.01 3.85 -15.61
N MET A 369 -6.97 3.32 -16.29
CA MET A 369 -6.36 3.95 -17.45
C MET A 369 -7.36 4.11 -18.59
N LEU A 370 -8.19 3.12 -18.86
CA LEU A 370 -9.23 3.22 -19.89
C LEU A 370 -10.27 4.29 -19.55
N ARG A 371 -10.73 4.34 -18.28
CA ARG A 371 -11.65 5.39 -17.80
C ARG A 371 -11.04 6.77 -17.95
N LEU A 372 -9.76 6.91 -17.60
CA LEU A 372 -9.02 8.17 -17.77
C LEU A 372 -8.91 8.59 -19.23
N CYS A 373 -8.53 7.68 -20.14
CA CYS A 373 -8.46 7.98 -21.58
C CYS A 373 -9.83 8.42 -22.14
N ARG A 374 -10.91 7.77 -21.75
CA ARG A 374 -12.27 8.14 -22.16
C ARG A 374 -12.68 9.50 -21.60
N ALA A 375 -12.32 9.78 -20.35
CA ALA A 375 -12.60 11.07 -19.72
C ALA A 375 -11.78 12.20 -20.38
N GLU A 376 -10.47 12.02 -20.59
CA GLU A 376 -9.61 13.00 -21.28
C GLU A 376 -10.08 13.28 -22.71
N LEU A 377 -10.48 12.26 -23.47
CA LEU A 377 -11.05 12.44 -24.81
C LEU A 377 -12.36 13.21 -24.78
N ALA A 378 -13.25 12.92 -23.82
CA ALA A 378 -14.49 13.63 -23.64
C ALA A 378 -14.25 15.13 -23.30
N VAL A 379 -13.27 15.43 -22.46
CA VAL A 379 -12.84 16.82 -22.18
C VAL A 379 -12.36 17.51 -23.44
N ALA A 380 -11.48 16.87 -24.21
CA ALA A 380 -10.95 17.41 -25.47
C ALA A 380 -12.06 17.72 -26.50
N ARG A 381 -13.23 17.10 -26.37
CA ARG A 381 -14.43 17.34 -27.17
C ARG A 381 -15.43 18.32 -26.55
N GLY A 382 -15.13 18.90 -25.39
CA GLY A 382 -16.04 19.75 -24.64
C GLY A 382 -17.24 19.00 -24.01
N GLN A 383 -17.15 17.68 -23.87
CA GLN A 383 -18.24 16.82 -23.34
C GLN A 383 -18.04 16.55 -21.82
N THR A 384 -18.09 17.60 -21.01
CA THR A 384 -17.80 17.57 -19.56
C THR A 384 -18.67 16.57 -18.80
N ARG A 385 -19.95 16.43 -19.16
CA ARG A 385 -20.84 15.46 -18.51
C ARG A 385 -20.38 14.00 -18.76
N SER A 386 -19.94 13.71 -19.99
CA SER A 386 -19.42 12.39 -20.35
C SER A 386 -18.14 12.08 -19.60
N ALA A 387 -17.22 13.07 -19.50
CA ALA A 387 -15.99 12.94 -18.75
C ALA A 387 -16.23 12.58 -17.28
N LEU A 388 -17.15 13.30 -16.63
CA LEU A 388 -17.52 13.04 -15.24
C LEU A 388 -18.25 11.71 -15.04
N ALA A 389 -19.03 11.25 -16.04
CA ALA A 389 -19.63 9.91 -16.00
C ALA A 389 -18.58 8.81 -16.05
N GLN A 390 -17.52 8.97 -16.88
CA GLN A 390 -16.38 8.04 -16.91
C GLN A 390 -15.62 8.04 -15.57
N ALA A 391 -15.41 9.22 -14.99
CA ALA A 391 -14.76 9.34 -13.67
C ALA A 391 -15.58 8.64 -12.59
N LYS A 392 -16.91 8.87 -12.54
CA LYS A 392 -17.78 8.19 -11.58
C LYS A 392 -17.68 6.67 -11.72
N SER A 393 -17.84 6.15 -12.94
CA SER A 393 -17.71 4.70 -13.19
C SER A 393 -16.33 4.16 -12.78
N GLY A 394 -15.26 4.93 -12.98
CA GLY A 394 -13.93 4.54 -12.54
C GLY A 394 -13.84 4.42 -11.01
N PHE A 395 -14.40 5.38 -10.27
CA PHE A 395 -14.42 5.31 -8.80
C PHE A 395 -15.32 4.20 -8.26
N ASP A 396 -16.42 3.89 -8.94
CA ASP A 396 -17.27 2.74 -8.58
C ASP A 396 -16.46 1.42 -8.78
N GLU A 397 -15.69 1.28 -9.86
CA GLU A 397 -14.80 0.14 -10.09
C GLU A 397 -13.65 0.07 -9.08
N LEU A 398 -13.05 1.20 -8.72
CA LEU A 398 -11.98 1.27 -7.73
C LEU A 398 -12.52 0.91 -6.34
N GLY A 399 -13.72 1.37 -5.99
CA GLY A 399 -14.44 1.00 -4.77
C GLY A 399 -14.61 -0.51 -4.68
N ALA A 400 -15.16 -1.13 -5.73
CA ALA A 400 -15.32 -2.58 -5.78
C ALA A 400 -14.00 -3.37 -5.71
N ALA A 401 -12.88 -2.80 -6.13
CA ALA A 401 -11.56 -3.39 -5.92
C ALA A 401 -11.11 -3.27 -4.46
N ARG A 402 -11.33 -2.11 -3.84
CA ARG A 402 -11.03 -1.87 -2.41
C ARG A 402 -11.83 -2.78 -1.47
N ASP A 403 -13.08 -3.07 -1.80
CA ASP A 403 -13.95 -3.96 -1.01
C ASP A 403 -13.41 -5.38 -0.87
N ARG A 404 -12.42 -5.75 -1.69
CA ARG A 404 -11.72 -7.04 -1.66
C ARG A 404 -10.34 -6.98 -1.02
N MET A 405 -9.89 -5.80 -0.58
CA MET A 405 -8.60 -5.64 0.09
C MET A 405 -8.73 -5.92 1.59
N GLY A 406 -7.76 -6.61 2.15
CA GLY A 406 -7.59 -6.75 3.58
C GLY A 406 -6.59 -5.72 4.11
N GLY A 407 -6.72 -5.33 5.38
CA GLY A 407 -5.78 -4.42 6.01
C GLY A 407 -5.84 -2.97 5.50
N LEU A 408 -5.53 -2.05 6.39
CA LEU A 408 -5.61 -0.62 6.15
C LEU A 408 -4.70 -0.17 5.01
N ASP A 409 -3.47 -0.70 5.00
CA ASP A 409 -2.45 -0.33 4.01
C ASP A 409 -2.86 -0.69 2.58
N LEU A 410 -3.46 -1.89 2.38
CA LEU A 410 -3.91 -2.34 1.05
C LEU A 410 -5.06 -1.48 0.53
N VAL A 411 -6.02 -1.14 1.40
CA VAL A 411 -7.14 -0.25 1.05
C VAL A 411 -6.63 1.12 0.65
N CYS A 412 -5.77 1.74 1.47
CA CYS A 412 -5.19 3.06 1.18
C CYS A 412 -4.30 3.05 -0.07
N GLY A 413 -3.47 2.03 -0.23
CA GLY A 413 -2.55 1.93 -1.36
C GLY A 413 -3.27 1.97 -2.71
N THR A 414 -4.44 1.32 -2.83
CA THR A 414 -5.20 1.29 -4.08
C THR A 414 -5.63 2.67 -4.60
N ALA A 415 -5.66 3.69 -3.74
CA ALA A 415 -6.01 5.05 -4.14
C ALA A 415 -5.11 5.61 -5.25
N VAL A 416 -3.85 5.14 -5.33
CA VAL A 416 -2.89 5.59 -6.34
C VAL A 416 -3.39 5.40 -7.78
N HIS A 417 -4.18 4.34 -8.02
CA HIS A 417 -4.73 4.05 -9.35
C HIS A 417 -5.80 5.06 -9.79
N GLY A 418 -6.44 5.75 -8.83
CA GLY A 418 -7.49 6.76 -9.07
C GLY A 418 -7.00 8.21 -9.14
N LEU A 419 -5.75 8.51 -8.80
CA LEU A 419 -5.29 9.88 -8.58
C LEU A 419 -5.43 10.80 -9.80
N GLU A 420 -5.04 10.34 -10.99
CA GLU A 420 -5.13 11.17 -12.21
C GLU A 420 -6.60 11.42 -12.58
N LEU A 421 -7.45 10.41 -12.44
CA LEU A 421 -8.88 10.54 -12.70
C LEU A 421 -9.57 11.47 -11.67
N ALA A 422 -9.15 11.43 -10.40
CA ALA A 422 -9.59 12.33 -9.34
C ALA A 422 -9.24 13.79 -9.68
N ARG A 423 -7.97 14.03 -10.01
CA ARG A 423 -7.50 15.37 -10.39
C ARG A 423 -8.28 15.93 -11.59
N LEU A 424 -8.50 15.09 -12.62
CA LEU A 424 -9.27 15.48 -13.79
C LEU A 424 -10.72 15.83 -13.41
N ALA A 425 -11.39 14.99 -12.64
CA ALA A 425 -12.80 15.21 -12.26
C ALA A 425 -12.98 16.43 -11.38
N VAL A 426 -12.15 16.59 -10.34
CA VAL A 426 -12.17 17.76 -9.44
C VAL A 426 -11.79 19.03 -10.22
N GLY A 427 -10.80 18.97 -11.12
CA GLY A 427 -10.40 20.09 -11.98
C GLY A 427 -11.55 20.58 -12.87
N ILE A 428 -12.22 19.66 -13.60
CA ILE A 428 -13.38 19.98 -14.44
C ILE A 428 -14.47 20.72 -13.64
N VAL A 429 -14.79 20.19 -12.46
CA VAL A 429 -15.86 20.78 -11.64
C VAL A 429 -15.44 22.13 -11.07
N LEU A 430 -14.17 22.28 -10.66
CA LEU A 430 -13.63 23.54 -10.14
C LEU A 430 -13.59 24.62 -11.21
N ASP A 431 -13.15 24.29 -12.43
CA ASP A 431 -13.04 25.24 -13.55
C ASP A 431 -14.40 25.78 -13.98
N ASP A 432 -15.43 24.92 -13.98
CA ASP A 432 -16.79 25.28 -14.34
C ASP A 432 -17.57 25.97 -13.18
N ALA A 433 -17.09 25.90 -11.94
CA ALA A 433 -17.81 26.34 -10.76
C ALA A 433 -17.98 27.87 -10.70
N ARG A 434 -19.24 28.33 -10.65
CA ARG A 434 -19.63 29.74 -10.55
C ARG A 434 -20.72 30.00 -9.52
N THR A 435 -21.48 29.00 -9.15
CA THR A 435 -22.67 29.08 -8.30
C THR A 435 -22.54 28.23 -7.03
N ASP A 436 -23.46 28.46 -6.07
CA ASP A 436 -23.58 27.63 -4.86
C ASP A 436 -23.87 26.15 -5.20
N ALA A 437 -24.62 25.89 -6.29
CA ALA A 437 -24.87 24.55 -6.76
C ALA A 437 -23.60 23.85 -7.28
N ASP A 438 -22.72 24.61 -7.94
CA ASP A 438 -21.43 24.07 -8.38
C ASP A 438 -20.49 23.80 -7.19
N ALA A 439 -20.51 24.64 -6.18
CA ALA A 439 -19.77 24.41 -4.93
C ALA A 439 -20.23 23.11 -4.23
N ARG A 440 -21.53 22.83 -4.20
CA ARG A 440 -22.05 21.52 -3.68
C ARG A 440 -21.58 20.35 -4.54
N ARG A 441 -21.59 20.52 -5.86
CA ARG A 441 -21.09 19.51 -6.77
C ARG A 441 -19.59 19.25 -6.57
N LEU A 442 -18.80 20.30 -6.30
CA LEU A 442 -17.39 20.16 -5.98
C LEU A 442 -17.19 19.39 -4.67
N LEU A 443 -17.95 19.73 -3.61
CA LEU A 443 -17.92 18.97 -2.35
C LEU A 443 -18.19 17.47 -2.58
N ALA A 444 -19.24 17.14 -3.36
CA ALA A 444 -19.56 15.75 -3.66
C ALA A 444 -18.42 15.01 -4.40
N TRP A 445 -17.64 15.70 -5.24
CA TRP A 445 -16.48 15.12 -5.90
C TRP A 445 -15.27 15.02 -4.97
N GLN A 446 -15.04 15.99 -4.09
CA GLN A 446 -14.02 15.90 -3.05
C GLN A 446 -14.26 14.67 -2.18
N GLU A 447 -15.48 14.48 -1.67
CA GLU A 447 -15.85 13.36 -0.82
C GLU A 447 -15.71 11.99 -1.52
N ARG A 448 -15.95 11.92 -2.84
CA ARG A 448 -15.81 10.69 -3.62
C ARG A 448 -14.35 10.31 -3.87
N THR A 449 -13.43 11.26 -3.81
CA THR A 449 -12.05 11.07 -4.24
C THR A 449 -11.02 10.99 -3.10
N ARG A 450 -11.41 11.31 -1.85
CA ARG A 450 -10.48 11.37 -0.70
C ARG A 450 -10.91 10.49 0.46
N ALA A 451 -9.96 10.14 1.31
CA ALA A 451 -10.14 9.55 2.64
C ALA A 451 -11.13 8.36 2.66
N GLN A 452 -11.10 7.54 1.62
CA GLN A 452 -12.07 6.47 1.42
C GLN A 452 -11.92 5.34 2.44
N VAL A 453 -10.76 5.19 3.07
CA VAL A 453 -10.51 4.18 4.11
C VAL A 453 -11.43 4.37 5.33
N TYR A 454 -11.77 5.60 5.66
CA TYR A 454 -12.63 5.94 6.82
C TYR A 454 -14.12 5.60 6.62
N ARG A 455 -14.49 5.09 5.45
CA ARG A 455 -15.84 4.61 5.16
C ARG A 455 -16.07 3.16 5.57
N TYR A 456 -14.98 2.41 5.77
CA TYR A 456 -15.08 1.00 6.10
C TYR A 456 -15.31 0.81 7.59
N GLU A 457 -16.29 -0.03 7.94
CA GLU A 457 -16.48 -0.43 9.33
C GLU A 457 -15.39 -1.43 9.73
N PRO A 458 -14.70 -1.20 10.85
CA PRO A 458 -13.73 -2.15 11.33
C PRO A 458 -14.44 -3.47 11.73
N MET A 459 -13.93 -4.59 11.25
CA MET A 459 -14.36 -5.90 11.69
C MET A 459 -13.43 -6.41 12.79
N PRO A 460 -13.95 -7.20 13.74
CA PRO A 460 -13.09 -7.84 14.74
C PRO A 460 -11.95 -8.59 14.04
N ALA A 461 -10.74 -8.35 14.49
CA ALA A 461 -9.59 -9.01 13.92
C ALA A 461 -9.66 -10.53 14.14
N ILE A 462 -9.21 -11.30 13.17
CA ILE A 462 -9.01 -12.75 13.34
C ILE A 462 -7.87 -12.95 14.34
N ASP A 463 -8.12 -13.73 15.38
CA ASP A 463 -7.08 -14.11 16.34
C ASP A 463 -6.06 -15.00 15.64
N ASP A 464 -4.89 -14.46 15.36
CA ASP A 464 -3.76 -15.13 14.74
C ASP A 464 -2.61 -15.24 15.76
N PRO A 465 -2.31 -16.45 16.26
CA PRO A 465 -1.25 -16.64 17.25
C PRO A 465 0.14 -16.28 16.72
N GLU A 466 0.39 -16.44 15.42
CA GLU A 466 1.67 -16.07 14.80
C GLU A 466 1.83 -14.55 14.80
N LEU A 467 0.80 -13.82 14.39
CA LEU A 467 0.78 -12.36 14.44
C LEU A 467 0.99 -11.85 15.87
N ALA A 468 0.26 -12.39 16.84
CA ALA A 468 0.41 -12.01 18.24
C ALA A 468 1.85 -12.27 18.76
N SER A 469 2.45 -13.40 18.40
CA SER A 469 3.83 -13.74 18.76
C SER A 469 4.84 -12.76 18.14
N ARG A 470 4.66 -12.37 16.86
CA ARG A 470 5.56 -11.42 16.18
C ARG A 470 5.45 -10.02 16.76
N VAL A 471 4.24 -9.59 17.11
CA VAL A 471 4.02 -8.29 17.78
C VAL A 471 4.70 -8.28 19.15
N ALA A 472 4.58 -9.34 19.95
CA ALA A 472 5.24 -9.46 21.24
C ALA A 472 6.78 -9.45 21.13
N GLU A 473 7.33 -10.13 20.12
CA GLU A 473 8.77 -10.10 19.82
C GLU A 473 9.22 -8.69 19.41
N LEU A 474 8.45 -8.01 18.55
CA LEU A 474 8.74 -6.64 18.14
C LEU A 474 8.79 -5.68 19.32
N ARG A 475 7.82 -5.76 20.25
CA ARG A 475 7.81 -4.97 21.49
C ARG A 475 9.10 -5.22 22.31
N THR A 476 9.49 -6.48 22.46
CA THR A 476 10.71 -6.84 23.19
C THR A 476 11.96 -6.24 22.55
N VAL A 477 12.06 -6.29 21.23
CA VAL A 477 13.19 -5.70 20.47
C VAL A 477 13.21 -4.18 20.62
N LEU A 478 12.07 -3.51 20.46
CA LEU A 478 11.96 -2.06 20.61
C LEU A 478 12.35 -1.59 22.01
N ARG A 479 11.87 -2.28 23.05
CA ARG A 479 12.24 -2.01 24.45
C ARG A 479 13.74 -2.20 24.69
N THR A 480 14.31 -3.32 24.22
CA THR A 480 15.75 -3.58 24.33
C THR A 480 16.58 -2.51 23.63
N MET A 481 16.11 -2.04 22.48
CA MET A 481 16.75 -0.98 21.71
C MET A 481 16.74 0.37 22.47
N GLN A 482 15.62 0.69 23.12
CA GLN A 482 15.50 1.89 23.94
C GLN A 482 16.48 1.85 25.11
N HIS A 483 16.51 0.75 25.88
CA HIS A 483 17.48 0.57 26.96
C HIS A 483 18.94 0.65 26.49
N ALA A 484 19.25 0.02 25.36
CA ALA A 484 20.60 0.05 24.81
C ALA A 484 21.01 1.47 24.39
N ARG A 485 20.09 2.28 23.85
CA ARG A 485 20.35 3.70 23.54
C ARG A 485 20.63 4.51 24.79
N LEU A 486 19.83 4.34 25.86
CA LEU A 486 20.04 5.02 27.14
C LEU A 486 21.40 4.67 27.77
N GLU A 487 21.87 3.44 27.59
CA GLU A 487 23.17 2.97 28.06
C GLU A 487 24.33 3.27 27.10
N GLY A 488 24.07 3.96 25.97
CA GLY A 488 25.08 4.31 24.96
C GLY A 488 25.60 3.09 24.19
N ARG A 489 24.88 1.95 24.19
CA ARG A 489 25.26 0.73 23.46
C ARG A 489 24.78 0.79 22.00
N SER A 490 25.51 0.09 21.12
CA SER A 490 25.10 -0.01 19.71
C SER A 490 23.78 -0.73 19.53
N VAL A 491 22.87 -0.17 18.73
CA VAL A 491 21.53 -0.69 18.48
C VAL A 491 21.33 -1.23 17.05
N THR A 492 22.38 -1.23 16.22
CA THR A 492 22.29 -1.56 14.79
C THR A 492 21.64 -2.93 14.51
N GLN A 493 21.97 -3.96 15.28
CA GLN A 493 21.38 -5.29 15.13
C GLN A 493 19.90 -5.31 15.55
N LEU A 494 19.57 -4.58 16.62
CA LEU A 494 18.18 -4.45 17.09
C LEU A 494 17.34 -3.65 16.09
N GLU A 495 17.89 -2.61 15.47
CA GLU A 495 17.22 -1.86 14.41
C GLU A 495 16.92 -2.75 13.21
N GLN A 496 17.86 -3.54 12.75
CA GLN A 496 17.66 -4.51 11.67
C GLN A 496 16.59 -5.56 12.02
N ARG A 497 16.62 -6.07 13.26
CA ARG A 497 15.60 -7.03 13.73
C ARG A 497 14.22 -6.39 13.84
N SER A 498 14.14 -5.17 14.36
CA SER A 498 12.90 -4.39 14.44
C SER A 498 12.27 -4.21 13.05
N VAL A 499 13.04 -3.75 12.07
CA VAL A 499 12.57 -3.60 10.69
C VAL A 499 12.07 -4.92 10.09
N THR A 500 12.75 -6.03 10.39
CA THR A 500 12.32 -7.36 9.92
C THR A 500 11.00 -7.76 10.54
N LEU A 501 10.84 -7.59 11.85
CA LEU A 501 9.60 -7.91 12.57
C LEU A 501 8.43 -7.03 12.14
N GLN A 502 8.64 -5.74 11.93
CA GLN A 502 7.62 -4.84 11.39
C GLN A 502 7.08 -5.34 10.06
N ARG A 503 7.97 -5.81 9.17
CA ARG A 503 7.57 -6.39 7.87
C ARG A 503 6.79 -7.70 8.04
N GLU A 504 7.17 -8.55 8.98
CA GLU A 504 6.47 -9.80 9.27
C GLU A 504 5.06 -9.51 9.82
N VAL A 505 4.93 -8.59 10.76
CA VAL A 505 3.64 -8.14 11.33
C VAL A 505 2.75 -7.54 10.24
N ASN A 506 3.25 -6.64 9.41
CA ASN A 506 2.48 -6.08 8.29
C ASN A 506 1.94 -7.16 7.37
N ARG A 507 2.82 -8.07 6.96
CA ARG A 507 2.46 -9.14 6.04
C ARG A 507 1.34 -10.01 6.61
N LEU A 508 1.44 -10.40 7.88
CA LEU A 508 0.40 -11.14 8.57
C LEU A 508 -0.90 -10.32 8.66
N GLY A 509 -0.81 -9.03 8.92
CA GLY A 509 -1.95 -8.11 8.98
C GLY A 509 -2.73 -7.99 7.67
N TRP A 510 -2.10 -8.12 6.51
CA TRP A 510 -2.77 -7.96 5.22
C TRP A 510 -3.86 -8.98 4.94
N TYR A 511 -3.73 -10.21 5.46
CA TYR A 511 -4.70 -11.28 5.25
C TYR A 511 -5.44 -11.72 6.52
N THR A 512 -5.05 -11.22 7.70
CA THR A 512 -5.78 -11.46 8.96
C THR A 512 -6.77 -10.35 9.29
N SER A 513 -6.63 -9.16 8.68
CA SER A 513 -7.54 -8.05 8.88
C SER A 513 -8.68 -8.11 7.87
N GLN A 514 -9.92 -8.06 8.36
CA GLN A 514 -11.12 -7.96 7.54
C GLN A 514 -11.77 -6.60 7.77
N TRP A 515 -12.41 -6.07 6.73
CA TRP A 515 -13.18 -4.84 6.79
C TRP A 515 -14.65 -5.11 6.45
N GLY A 516 -15.54 -4.40 7.11
CA GLY A 516 -16.95 -4.41 6.79
C GLY A 516 -17.24 -3.75 5.44
N LYS A 517 -18.52 -3.70 5.07
CA LYS A 517 -18.90 -2.98 3.87
C LYS A 517 -18.67 -1.49 4.05
N PRO A 518 -18.20 -0.78 3.00
CA PRO A 518 -18.02 0.66 3.09
C PRO A 518 -19.37 1.36 3.19
N ARG A 519 -19.47 2.34 4.07
CA ARG A 519 -20.61 3.26 4.11
C ARG A 519 -20.67 4.06 2.80
N PRO A 520 -21.86 4.45 2.33
CA PRO A 520 -21.99 5.37 1.20
C PRO A 520 -21.22 6.67 1.45
N VAL A 521 -20.75 7.32 0.39
CA VAL A 521 -20.22 8.69 0.47
C VAL A 521 -21.38 9.62 0.84
N SER A 522 -21.22 10.43 1.88
CA SER A 522 -22.25 11.38 2.31
C SER A 522 -22.54 12.40 1.23
N SER A 523 -23.83 12.63 0.98
CA SER A 523 -24.28 13.68 0.07
C SER A 523 -24.05 15.08 0.68
N PRO A 524 -23.91 16.13 -0.13
CA PRO A 524 -23.81 17.50 0.40
C PRO A 524 -25.01 17.87 1.28
N GLU A 525 -26.18 17.33 1.02
CA GLU A 525 -27.40 17.52 1.78
C GLU A 525 -27.29 16.90 3.18
N GLU A 526 -26.80 15.66 3.30
CA GLU A 526 -26.54 14.99 4.57
C GLU A 526 -25.46 15.74 5.38
N VAL A 527 -24.42 16.24 4.73
CA VAL A 527 -23.38 17.05 5.38
C VAL A 527 -24.00 18.33 5.97
N VAL A 528 -24.84 19.03 5.19
CA VAL A 528 -25.54 20.26 5.65
C VAL A 528 -26.44 19.95 6.84
N GLU A 529 -27.18 18.84 6.82
CA GLU A 529 -28.09 18.44 7.91
C GLU A 529 -27.29 18.14 9.20
N HIS A 530 -26.20 17.38 9.11
CA HIS A 530 -25.36 17.06 10.27
C HIS A 530 -24.57 18.25 10.84
N LEU A 531 -24.29 19.25 10.01
CA LEU A 531 -23.60 20.46 10.48
C LEU A 531 -24.41 21.25 11.50
N GLY A 532 -25.73 21.37 11.34
CA GLY A 532 -26.55 22.22 12.17
C GLY A 532 -26.02 23.67 12.16
N ASP A 533 -25.67 24.19 13.33
CA ASP A 533 -25.12 25.55 13.48
C ASP A 533 -23.60 25.63 13.24
N ARG A 534 -22.93 24.55 12.98
CA ARG A 534 -21.49 24.52 12.67
C ARG A 534 -21.18 24.93 11.24
N ALA A 535 -19.93 25.15 10.93
CA ALA A 535 -19.47 25.41 9.57
C ALA A 535 -18.40 24.41 9.16
N LEU A 536 -18.35 24.06 7.88
CA LEU A 536 -17.33 23.17 7.31
C LEU A 536 -16.52 23.91 6.26
N ILE A 537 -15.19 23.71 6.29
CA ILE A 537 -14.25 24.16 5.28
C ILE A 537 -13.55 22.94 4.68
N SER A 538 -13.82 22.64 3.42
CA SER A 538 -13.18 21.51 2.70
C SER A 538 -12.22 22.04 1.64
N PHE A 539 -10.92 21.81 1.83
CA PHE A 539 -9.87 22.26 0.92
C PHE A 539 -9.65 21.24 -0.21
N SER A 540 -9.28 21.72 -1.39
CA SER A 540 -8.80 20.91 -2.51
C SER A 540 -7.91 21.72 -3.43
N GLY A 541 -7.00 21.02 -4.14
CA GLY A 541 -6.08 21.66 -5.06
C GLY A 541 -5.67 20.73 -6.21
N PRO A 542 -6.49 20.63 -7.28
CA PRO A 542 -6.24 19.65 -8.35
C PRO A 542 -4.94 19.91 -9.14
N GLU A 543 -4.59 21.16 -9.42
CA GLU A 543 -3.39 21.57 -10.14
C GLU A 543 -2.56 22.57 -9.35
N ASN A 544 -2.61 23.82 -9.75
CA ASN A 544 -1.81 24.90 -9.17
C ASN A 544 -2.61 25.80 -8.22
N GLU A 545 -3.92 25.69 -8.22
CA GLU A 545 -4.82 26.51 -7.42
C GLU A 545 -5.32 25.72 -6.21
N LEU A 546 -5.30 26.34 -5.05
CA LEU A 546 -6.00 25.87 -3.85
C LEU A 546 -7.39 26.52 -3.80
N ALA A 547 -8.38 25.71 -3.51
CA ALA A 547 -9.75 26.20 -3.32
C ALA A 547 -10.34 25.57 -2.05
N ALA A 548 -11.31 26.26 -1.46
CA ALA A 548 -12.09 25.80 -0.33
C ALA A 548 -13.58 25.80 -0.64
N VAL A 549 -14.27 24.74 -0.33
CA VAL A 549 -15.73 24.73 -0.22
C VAL A 549 -16.11 25.00 1.21
N VAL A 550 -16.86 26.09 1.42
CA VAL A 550 -17.35 26.51 2.74
C VAL A 550 -18.85 26.23 2.84
N VAL A 551 -19.24 25.44 3.83
CA VAL A 551 -20.65 25.14 4.14
C VAL A 551 -21.00 25.76 5.47
N ALA A 552 -21.93 26.70 5.50
CA ALA A 552 -22.35 27.38 6.72
C ALA A 552 -23.79 27.92 6.59
N GLY A 553 -24.62 27.75 7.60
CA GLY A 553 -25.99 28.24 7.64
C GLY A 553 -26.84 27.77 6.45
N GLY A 554 -26.68 26.51 6.04
CA GLY A 554 -27.38 25.91 4.90
C GLY A 554 -26.89 26.37 3.52
N ARG A 555 -25.88 27.24 3.45
CA ARG A 555 -25.29 27.74 2.18
C ARG A 555 -23.97 27.07 1.93
N THR A 556 -23.66 26.84 0.65
CA THR A 556 -22.39 26.27 0.21
C THR A 556 -21.72 27.28 -0.72
N LYS A 557 -20.50 27.69 -0.44
CA LYS A 557 -19.75 28.67 -1.21
C LYS A 557 -18.41 28.10 -1.62
N LEU A 558 -17.97 28.44 -2.81
CA LEU A 558 -16.60 28.20 -3.28
C LEU A 558 -15.75 29.47 -3.05
N VAL A 559 -14.59 29.28 -2.46
CA VAL A 559 -13.55 30.32 -2.29
C VAL A 559 -12.27 29.85 -2.95
N ARG A 560 -11.74 30.64 -3.87
CA ARG A 560 -10.46 30.37 -4.52
C ARG A 560 -9.36 31.06 -3.73
N LEU A 561 -8.35 30.31 -3.31
CA LEU A 561 -7.33 30.75 -2.33
C LEU A 561 -5.96 31.06 -3.00
N GLY A 562 -5.88 30.98 -4.33
CA GLY A 562 -4.66 31.30 -5.07
C GLY A 562 -3.70 30.12 -5.22
N ALA A 563 -2.39 30.44 -5.23
CA ALA A 563 -1.36 29.45 -5.55
C ALA A 563 -1.24 28.35 -4.47
N LYS A 564 -1.60 27.13 -4.83
CA LYS A 564 -1.51 25.96 -3.96
C LYS A 564 -0.11 25.76 -3.37
N HIS A 565 0.93 25.92 -4.20
CA HIS A 565 2.31 25.72 -3.78
C HIS A 565 2.69 26.62 -2.59
N ASP A 566 2.31 27.89 -2.64
CA ASP A 566 2.70 28.87 -1.61
C ASP A 566 2.06 28.56 -0.26
N VAL A 567 0.80 28.13 -0.26
CA VAL A 567 0.07 27.73 0.95
C VAL A 567 0.68 26.47 1.57
N LEU A 568 0.88 25.43 0.75
CA LEU A 568 1.40 24.14 1.25
C LEU A 568 2.86 24.25 1.69
N GLU A 569 3.68 25.03 0.97
CA GLU A 569 5.06 25.29 1.36
C GLU A 569 5.15 26.09 2.67
N THR A 570 4.28 27.10 2.87
CA THR A 570 4.21 27.84 4.12
C THR A 570 3.78 26.95 5.29
N ALA A 571 2.81 26.05 5.09
CA ALA A 571 2.39 25.08 6.09
C ALA A 571 3.54 24.12 6.45
N ARG A 572 4.26 23.59 5.46
CA ARG A 572 5.41 22.71 5.65
C ARG A 572 6.54 23.40 6.43
N GLN A 573 6.83 24.67 6.09
CA GLN A 573 7.84 25.45 6.79
C GLN A 573 7.41 25.81 8.21
N LEU A 574 6.11 26.07 8.44
CA LEU A 574 5.58 26.27 9.78
C LEU A 574 5.77 25.03 10.64
N HIS A 575 5.44 23.85 10.08
CA HIS A 575 5.64 22.58 10.78
C HIS A 575 7.12 22.39 11.18
N ALA A 576 8.06 22.69 10.28
CA ALA A 576 9.49 22.60 10.58
C ALA A 576 9.94 23.60 11.68
N ASP A 577 9.38 24.81 11.71
CA ASP A 577 9.65 25.77 12.79
C ASP A 577 9.12 25.28 14.14
N LEU A 578 7.91 24.72 14.17
CA LEU A 578 7.33 24.17 15.40
C LEU A 578 8.12 22.95 15.90
N ASP A 579 8.57 22.07 15.01
CA ASP A 579 9.46 20.95 15.35
C ASP A 579 10.81 21.42 15.91
N ALA A 580 11.35 22.51 15.36
CA ALA A 580 12.58 23.11 15.87
C ALA A 580 12.41 23.75 17.26
N LEU A 581 11.17 24.11 17.67
CA LEU A 581 10.84 24.60 19.00
C LEU A 581 10.56 23.50 20.03
N ALA A 582 10.42 22.27 19.57
CA ALA A 582 10.06 21.13 20.39
C ALA A 582 11.09 20.70 21.46
N PRO A 583 12.43 20.76 21.25
CA PRO A 583 13.38 20.39 22.26
C PRO A 583 13.29 21.31 23.50
N ASP A 584 13.27 20.71 24.68
CA ASP A 584 13.19 21.42 25.96
C ASP A 584 14.41 22.30 26.24
N GLU A 585 15.50 22.14 25.50
CA GLU A 585 16.80 22.76 25.78
C GLU A 585 17.31 23.56 24.60
N LEU A 586 16.56 24.60 24.28
CA LEU A 586 17.02 25.57 23.29
C LEU A 586 17.60 26.78 23.99
N ILE A 587 18.70 27.32 23.47
CA ILE A 587 19.21 28.62 23.90
C ILE A 587 18.16 29.71 23.62
N ALA A 588 17.96 30.64 24.53
CA ALA A 588 16.92 31.68 24.46
C ALA A 588 16.91 32.46 23.13
N GLN A 589 18.08 32.73 22.55
CA GLN A 589 18.21 33.42 21.26
C GLN A 589 17.61 32.59 20.11
N LEU A 590 17.82 31.27 20.10
CA LEU A 590 17.26 30.38 19.08
C LEU A 590 15.74 30.27 19.25
N VAL A 591 15.24 30.09 20.47
CA VAL A 591 13.80 30.09 20.78
C VAL A 591 13.16 31.39 20.26
N THR A 592 13.77 32.55 20.54
CA THR A 592 13.27 33.86 20.08
C THR A 592 13.23 33.92 18.54
N ALA A 593 14.30 33.51 17.86
CA ALA A 593 14.39 33.60 16.42
C ALA A 593 13.39 32.66 15.73
N VAL A 594 13.29 31.39 16.18
CA VAL A 594 12.38 30.40 15.61
C VAL A 594 10.92 30.75 15.89
N SER A 595 10.60 31.21 17.11
CA SER A 595 9.24 31.69 17.46
C SER A 595 8.82 32.88 16.60
N GLN A 596 9.73 33.82 16.31
CA GLN A 596 9.45 34.93 15.38
C GLN A 596 9.23 34.43 13.94
N SER A 597 9.98 33.42 13.51
CA SER A 597 9.78 32.77 12.19
C SER A 597 8.43 32.10 12.12
N ALA A 598 8.09 31.27 13.11
CA ALA A 598 6.79 30.59 13.20
C ALA A 598 5.62 31.60 13.19
N ARG A 599 5.69 32.67 13.98
CA ARG A 599 4.65 33.71 14.00
C ARG A 599 4.46 34.40 12.65
N ARG A 600 5.54 34.69 11.94
CA ARG A 600 5.45 35.26 10.56
C ARG A 600 4.77 34.30 9.61
N ARG A 601 5.08 32.99 9.68
CA ARG A 601 4.46 31.96 8.82
C ARG A 601 2.99 31.73 9.16
N ILE A 602 2.66 31.74 10.44
CA ILE A 602 1.28 31.71 10.91
C ILE A 602 0.49 32.86 10.34
N GLN A 603 1.01 34.09 10.44
CA GLN A 603 0.35 35.27 9.88
C GLN A 603 0.23 35.18 8.35
N ALA A 604 1.29 34.75 7.65
CA ALA A 604 1.23 34.57 6.20
C ALA A 604 0.20 33.51 5.80
N LEU A 605 0.12 32.40 6.51
CA LEU A 605 -0.85 31.34 6.27
C LEU A 605 -2.28 31.83 6.55
N ASP A 606 -2.48 32.56 7.65
CA ASP A 606 -3.76 33.17 8.00
C ASP A 606 -4.22 34.18 6.93
N ASP A 607 -3.32 35.05 6.47
CA ASP A 607 -3.60 36.01 5.40
C ASP A 607 -3.97 35.34 4.07
N MET A 608 -3.33 34.22 3.72
CA MET A 608 -3.65 33.44 2.51
C MET A 608 -5.00 32.72 2.64
N LEU A 609 -5.34 32.18 3.80
CA LEU A 609 -6.55 31.40 4.00
C LEU A 609 -7.78 32.24 4.39
N PHE A 610 -7.60 33.27 5.22
CA PHE A 610 -8.68 34.06 5.85
C PHE A 610 -8.54 35.56 5.62
N GLY A 611 -7.51 36.02 4.92
CA GLY A 611 -7.31 37.41 4.59
C GLY A 611 -8.32 37.97 3.56
N PRO A 612 -8.09 39.16 3.01
CA PRO A 612 -9.05 39.84 2.10
C PRO A 612 -9.49 39.06 0.87
N ASN A 613 -8.61 38.17 0.37
CA ASN A 613 -8.88 37.30 -0.77
C ASN A 613 -9.16 35.85 -0.34
N GLY A 614 -9.21 35.60 0.95
CA GLY A 614 -9.42 34.27 1.55
C GLY A 614 -10.90 34.02 1.88
N ILE A 615 -11.12 33.11 2.83
CA ILE A 615 -12.44 32.73 3.33
C ILE A 615 -13.00 33.88 4.18
N PRO A 616 -14.11 34.54 3.75
CA PRO A 616 -14.65 35.67 4.49
C PRO A 616 -15.12 35.30 5.89
N ALA A 617 -14.67 36.02 6.90
CA ALA A 617 -15.12 35.82 8.29
C ALA A 617 -16.66 35.83 8.43
N ALA A 618 -17.34 36.66 7.63
CA ALA A 618 -18.80 36.77 7.63
C ALA A 618 -19.52 35.46 7.21
N LEU A 619 -18.88 34.59 6.44
CA LEU A 619 -19.42 33.24 6.12
C LEU A 619 -19.36 32.31 7.32
N LEU A 620 -18.31 32.44 8.12
CA LEU A 620 -18.07 31.54 9.24
C LEU A 620 -18.85 31.98 10.49
N GLY A 621 -19.05 33.30 10.68
CA GLY A 621 -19.62 33.85 11.93
C GLY A 621 -18.88 33.34 13.16
N ASP A 622 -19.57 33.09 14.27
CA ASP A 622 -19.02 32.53 15.51
C ASP A 622 -19.19 31.00 15.64
N ARG A 623 -19.39 30.32 14.51
CA ARG A 623 -19.70 28.88 14.48
C ARG A 623 -18.45 28.06 14.82
N GLU A 624 -18.67 26.90 15.43
CA GLU A 624 -17.68 25.85 15.51
C GLU A 624 -17.32 25.37 14.11
N LEU A 625 -16.06 25.07 13.86
CA LEU A 625 -15.55 24.74 12.53
C LEU A 625 -15.17 23.26 12.41
N ILE A 626 -15.55 22.68 11.29
CA ILE A 626 -15.00 21.42 10.80
C ILE A 626 -14.08 21.75 9.65
N VAL A 627 -12.81 21.40 9.77
CA VAL A 627 -11.82 21.58 8.72
C VAL A 627 -11.49 20.24 8.11
N VAL A 628 -11.62 20.15 6.78
CA VAL A 628 -11.16 19.02 5.98
C VAL A 628 -9.93 19.50 5.20
N PRO A 629 -8.70 19.21 5.69
CA PRO A 629 -7.46 19.71 5.10
C PRO A 629 -7.17 19.05 3.76
N PHE A 630 -6.09 19.50 3.11
CA PHE A 630 -5.52 18.94 1.89
C PHE A 630 -4.00 18.96 2.01
N GLY A 631 -3.32 17.83 1.73
CA GLY A 631 -1.87 17.74 1.74
C GLY A 631 -1.26 18.20 3.06
N GLU A 632 -0.25 19.05 3.03
CA GLU A 632 0.48 19.57 4.19
C GLU A 632 -0.38 20.35 5.19
N LEU A 633 -1.60 20.75 4.83
CA LEU A 633 -2.53 21.42 5.75
C LEU A 633 -2.99 20.50 6.91
N TYR A 634 -2.80 19.17 6.82
CA TYR A 634 -3.02 18.26 7.95
C TYR A 634 -2.05 18.47 9.11
N SER A 635 -0.89 19.08 8.87
CA SER A 635 0.11 19.39 9.91
C SER A 635 -0.06 20.78 10.55
N VAL A 636 -1.11 21.52 10.19
CA VAL A 636 -1.36 22.86 10.72
C VAL A 636 -2.11 22.76 12.05
N PRO A 637 -1.57 23.30 13.15
CA PRO A 637 -2.35 23.50 14.37
C PRO A 637 -3.29 24.70 14.17
N TRP A 638 -4.49 24.44 13.70
CA TRP A 638 -5.46 25.43 13.20
C TRP A 638 -5.76 26.57 14.21
N GLU A 639 -5.75 26.24 15.49
CA GLU A 639 -6.03 27.21 16.57
C GLU A 639 -4.91 28.25 16.78
N THR A 640 -3.73 28.01 16.17
CA THR A 640 -2.64 29.01 16.17
C THR A 640 -2.90 30.18 15.23
N LEU A 641 -3.78 29.97 14.21
CA LEU A 641 -4.09 31.01 13.23
C LEU A 641 -4.91 32.11 13.89
N PRO A 642 -4.50 33.40 13.74
CA PRO A 642 -5.19 34.54 14.37
C PRO A 642 -6.70 34.59 14.13
N SER A 643 -7.14 34.24 12.91
CA SER A 643 -8.57 34.22 12.53
C SER A 643 -9.37 33.12 13.23
N LEU A 644 -8.72 32.08 13.78
CA LEU A 644 -9.34 30.93 14.42
C LEU A 644 -9.06 30.82 15.91
N ARG A 645 -8.28 31.74 16.49
CA ARG A 645 -7.91 31.71 17.91
C ARG A 645 -9.14 31.72 18.83
N GLY A 646 -9.18 30.75 19.74
CA GLY A 646 -10.29 30.58 20.69
C GLY A 646 -11.59 30.06 20.09
N ARG A 647 -11.57 29.68 18.82
CA ARG A 647 -12.69 29.06 18.13
C ARG A 647 -12.58 27.55 18.24
N ALA A 648 -13.68 26.87 18.48
CA ALA A 648 -13.73 25.42 18.44
C ALA A 648 -13.49 24.92 16.99
N VAL A 649 -12.42 24.14 16.79
CA VAL A 649 -12.03 23.59 15.49
C VAL A 649 -11.88 22.06 15.61
N SER A 650 -12.58 21.35 14.74
CA SER A 650 -12.40 19.91 14.57
C SER A 650 -11.78 19.64 13.19
N VAL A 651 -10.83 18.75 13.11
CA VAL A 651 -10.22 18.33 11.85
C VAL A 651 -10.77 16.96 11.46
N ALA A 652 -11.12 16.78 10.19
CA ALA A 652 -11.64 15.50 9.69
C ALA A 652 -10.94 15.09 8.38
N PRO A 653 -10.75 13.80 8.15
CA PRO A 653 -10.20 13.30 6.88
C PRO A 653 -11.10 13.61 5.67
N SER A 654 -12.42 13.61 5.87
CA SER A 654 -13.44 14.01 4.91
C SER A 654 -14.72 14.40 5.66
N ALA A 655 -15.66 15.07 4.99
CA ALA A 655 -16.96 15.34 5.58
C ALA A 655 -17.74 14.02 5.83
N THR A 656 -17.61 13.03 4.95
CA THR A 656 -18.17 11.69 5.18
C THR A 656 -17.63 11.02 6.44
N ALA A 657 -16.30 11.09 6.68
CA ALA A 657 -15.68 10.55 7.89
C ALA A 657 -16.18 11.27 9.16
N TRP A 658 -16.36 12.59 9.07
CA TRP A 658 -16.89 13.39 10.15
C TRP A 658 -18.34 13.04 10.49
N VAL A 659 -19.22 12.91 9.48
CA VAL A 659 -20.61 12.46 9.66
C VAL A 659 -20.64 11.08 10.30
N SER A 660 -19.85 10.12 9.75
CA SER A 660 -19.78 8.75 10.28
C SER A 660 -19.30 8.70 11.73
N ALA A 661 -18.29 9.51 12.09
CA ALA A 661 -17.82 9.60 13.47
C ALA A 661 -18.89 10.15 14.42
N GLY A 662 -19.71 11.10 13.95
CA GLY A 662 -20.84 11.67 14.71
C GLY A 662 -21.95 10.65 15.03
N GLU A 663 -22.11 9.65 14.17
CA GLU A 663 -23.11 8.56 14.32
C GLU A 663 -22.63 7.43 15.26
N VAL A 664 -21.36 7.39 15.63
CA VAL A 664 -20.84 6.36 16.54
C VAL A 664 -21.48 6.54 17.92
N PRO A 665 -22.11 5.47 18.48
CA PRO A 665 -22.69 5.52 19.82
C PRO A 665 -21.63 5.81 20.89
N GLU A 666 -21.97 6.56 21.91
CA GLU A 666 -21.07 6.73 23.05
C GLU A 666 -21.01 5.45 23.89
N ASN A 667 -19.82 5.05 24.28
CA ASN A 667 -19.59 3.97 25.22
C ASN A 667 -19.99 4.36 26.65
N ASP A 668 -20.28 3.39 27.49
CA ASP A 668 -20.72 3.58 28.88
C ASP A 668 -19.56 4.06 29.76
N GLY A 669 -19.68 5.26 30.27
CA GLY A 669 -19.10 5.92 31.47
C GLY A 669 -17.65 5.64 31.94
N ARG A 670 -16.96 4.59 31.48
CA ARG A 670 -15.61 4.25 31.96
C ARG A 670 -14.57 5.24 31.43
N VAL A 671 -13.82 5.84 32.37
CA VAL A 671 -12.67 6.70 32.09
C VAL A 671 -11.40 5.92 32.43
N VAL A 672 -10.41 5.98 31.56
CA VAL A 672 -9.10 5.33 31.72
C VAL A 672 -8.00 6.37 31.64
N LEU A 673 -7.15 6.43 32.66
CA LEU A 673 -6.00 7.33 32.73
C LEU A 673 -4.72 6.49 32.73
N VAL A 674 -3.84 6.75 31.75
CA VAL A 674 -2.61 5.98 31.56
C VAL A 674 -1.41 6.91 31.62
N ARG A 675 -0.37 6.53 32.38
CA ARG A 675 0.93 7.18 32.37
C ARG A 675 2.04 6.18 31.96
N GLY A 676 2.74 6.51 30.89
CA GLY A 676 3.93 5.80 30.44
C GLY A 676 5.17 6.10 31.31
N PRO A 677 6.28 5.39 31.07
CA PRO A 677 7.52 5.56 31.84
C PRO A 677 8.20 6.92 31.53
N ASP A 678 9.08 7.34 32.43
CA ASP A 678 10.02 8.46 32.29
C ASP A 678 9.36 9.84 32.01
N LEU A 679 8.14 10.05 32.53
CA LEU A 679 7.37 11.27 32.44
C LEU A 679 7.03 11.85 33.83
N PRO A 680 7.98 12.50 34.54
CA PRO A 680 7.73 12.99 35.91
C PRO A 680 6.66 14.09 35.93
N ALA A 681 6.57 14.96 34.95
CA ALA A 681 5.54 16.01 34.89
C ALA A 681 4.12 15.45 34.77
N SER A 682 3.96 14.33 34.05
CA SER A 682 2.67 13.64 33.89
C SER A 682 2.18 12.94 35.15
N ALA A 683 3.01 12.82 36.21
CA ALA A 683 2.53 12.36 37.51
C ALA A 683 1.56 13.39 38.13
N THR A 684 1.92 14.66 38.08
CA THR A 684 1.06 15.77 38.59
C THR A 684 -0.20 15.86 37.74
N GLU A 685 -0.09 15.75 36.42
CA GLU A 685 -1.24 15.72 35.51
C GLU A 685 -2.20 14.57 35.89
N LEU A 686 -1.68 13.37 36.09
CA LEU A 686 -2.50 12.19 36.43
C LEU A 686 -3.23 12.38 37.77
N ASP A 687 -2.58 12.97 38.77
CA ASP A 687 -3.19 13.26 40.08
C ASP A 687 -4.31 14.29 39.96
N GLN A 688 -4.12 15.36 39.16
CA GLN A 688 -5.15 16.32 38.88
C GLN A 688 -6.33 15.72 38.10
N LEU A 689 -6.08 14.84 37.13
CA LEU A 689 -7.13 14.13 36.40
C LEU A 689 -7.91 13.15 37.25
N ARG A 690 -7.31 12.55 38.29
CA ARG A 690 -8.03 11.74 39.30
C ARG A 690 -9.06 12.56 40.07
N GLU A 691 -8.77 13.84 40.35
CA GLU A 691 -9.73 14.74 40.98
C GLU A 691 -10.88 15.07 40.03
N VAL A 692 -10.60 15.24 38.74
CA VAL A 692 -11.62 15.49 37.70
C VAL A 692 -12.51 14.27 37.44
N TYR A 693 -11.95 13.07 37.51
CA TYR A 693 -12.64 11.81 37.29
C TYR A 693 -12.52 10.83 38.47
N PRO A 694 -13.34 11.03 39.52
CA PRO A 694 -13.28 10.23 40.73
C PRO A 694 -13.69 8.79 40.48
N GLY A 695 -13.15 7.89 40.02
CA GLY A 695 -13.55 6.51 39.69
C GLY A 695 -12.93 6.04 38.37
N ALA A 696 -12.02 6.85 37.82
CA ALA A 696 -11.26 6.43 36.64
C ALA A 696 -10.38 5.22 36.94
N VAL A 697 -10.25 4.34 35.97
CA VAL A 697 -9.23 3.27 35.97
C VAL A 697 -7.88 3.90 35.72
N VAL A 698 -6.96 3.76 36.66
CA VAL A 698 -5.62 4.35 36.55
C VAL A 698 -4.58 3.27 36.34
N LEU A 699 -3.85 3.39 35.24
CA LEU A 699 -2.73 2.53 34.86
C LEU A 699 -1.44 3.35 34.90
N ASP A 700 -0.63 3.15 35.92
CA ASP A 700 0.59 3.89 36.19
C ASP A 700 1.74 2.96 36.55
N GLY A 701 2.97 3.33 36.11
CA GLY A 701 4.16 2.54 36.39
C GLY A 701 4.02 1.10 35.87
N PRO A 702 4.34 0.07 36.66
CA PRO A 702 4.26 -1.33 36.27
C PRO A 702 2.86 -1.80 35.85
N LEU A 703 1.80 -1.06 36.18
CA LEU A 703 0.43 -1.36 35.76
C LEU A 703 0.11 -0.90 34.35
N ALA A 704 0.88 0.04 33.82
CA ALA A 704 0.71 0.56 32.45
C ALA A 704 1.36 -0.35 31.41
N THR A 705 0.98 -1.63 31.40
CA THR A 705 1.42 -2.60 30.38
C THR A 705 0.53 -2.52 29.14
N THR A 706 1.03 -2.91 27.99
CA THR A 706 0.30 -2.86 26.72
C THR A 706 -1.02 -3.64 26.79
N ASP A 707 -0.98 -4.86 27.35
CA ASP A 707 -2.17 -5.70 27.46
C ASP A 707 -3.20 -5.12 28.45
N ALA A 708 -2.74 -4.55 29.57
CA ALA A 708 -3.62 -3.90 30.54
C ALA A 708 -4.28 -2.65 29.93
N VAL A 709 -3.52 -1.84 29.16
CA VAL A 709 -4.02 -0.64 28.51
C VAL A 709 -5.02 -1.02 27.41
N LEU A 710 -4.73 -1.98 26.52
CA LEU A 710 -5.67 -2.45 25.50
C LEU A 710 -6.97 -2.98 26.13
N THR A 711 -6.87 -3.77 27.20
CA THR A 711 -8.03 -4.30 27.91
C THR A 711 -8.87 -3.19 28.54
N ALA A 712 -8.23 -2.18 29.12
CA ALA A 712 -8.94 -1.06 29.75
C ALA A 712 -9.57 -0.13 28.72
N MET A 713 -8.91 0.06 27.57
CA MET A 713 -9.41 0.91 26.47
C MET A 713 -10.66 0.33 25.81
N ASP A 714 -10.77 -0.99 25.71
CA ASP A 714 -11.89 -1.63 25.00
C ASP A 714 -13.24 -1.29 25.67
N GLY A 715 -14.08 -0.55 24.98
CA GLY A 715 -15.37 -0.06 25.46
C GLY A 715 -15.30 1.13 26.44
N ALA A 716 -14.17 1.81 26.54
CA ALA A 716 -14.08 3.01 27.37
C ALA A 716 -14.80 4.22 26.75
N LYS A 717 -15.41 5.09 27.60
CA LYS A 717 -15.95 6.38 27.16
C LYS A 717 -14.83 7.36 26.85
N LEU A 718 -13.85 7.46 27.73
CA LEU A 718 -12.72 8.37 27.60
C LEU A 718 -11.43 7.65 28.00
N VAL A 719 -10.39 7.82 27.20
CA VAL A 719 -9.05 7.34 27.48
C VAL A 719 -8.09 8.53 27.37
N HIS A 720 -7.34 8.78 28.44
CA HIS A 720 -6.21 9.71 28.43
C HIS A 720 -4.91 8.94 28.57
N ILE A 721 -3.97 9.17 27.65
CA ILE A 721 -2.66 8.53 27.65
C ILE A 721 -1.57 9.60 27.62
N ALA A 722 -0.87 9.75 28.73
CA ALA A 722 0.36 10.52 28.82
C ALA A 722 1.56 9.56 28.64
N ALA A 723 2.16 9.56 27.48
CA ALA A 723 3.26 8.66 27.16
C ALA A 723 4.20 9.27 26.10
N HIS A 724 5.43 8.75 26.02
CA HIS A 724 6.28 9.09 24.89
C HIS A 724 5.67 8.54 23.59
N GLY A 725 5.49 9.40 22.59
CA GLY A 725 5.01 9.05 21.26
C GLY A 725 6.16 8.97 20.25
N THR A 726 6.09 8.03 19.35
CA THR A 726 6.98 7.95 18.19
C THR A 726 6.16 7.77 16.93
N HIS A 727 6.25 8.72 16.01
CA HIS A 727 5.68 8.57 14.68
C HIS A 727 6.65 7.78 13.79
N GLU A 728 6.17 6.68 13.17
CA GLU A 728 6.96 5.89 12.23
C GLU A 728 6.59 6.28 10.79
N SER A 729 7.38 7.17 10.21
CA SER A 729 7.11 7.75 8.88
C SER A 729 7.14 6.71 7.75
N ALA A 730 7.95 5.65 7.91
CA ALA A 730 8.03 4.58 6.91
C ALA A 730 6.77 3.71 6.89
N ASN A 731 6.13 3.53 8.05
CA ASN A 731 4.86 2.82 8.17
C ASN A 731 4.10 3.30 9.41
N ALA A 732 3.09 4.12 9.17
CA ALA A 732 2.30 4.78 10.20
C ALA A 732 1.61 3.82 11.20
N MET A 733 1.33 2.56 10.80
CA MET A 733 0.74 1.55 11.68
C MET A 733 1.71 1.04 12.76
N PHE A 734 3.01 1.35 12.66
CA PHE A 734 4.02 1.10 13.69
C PHE A 734 4.35 2.34 14.53
N SER A 735 3.64 3.43 14.30
CA SER A 735 3.63 4.53 15.27
C SER A 735 3.17 4.01 16.62
N ARG A 736 3.79 4.45 17.70
CA ARG A 736 3.61 3.83 19.00
C ARG A 736 3.63 4.82 20.15
N LEU A 737 3.02 4.39 21.25
CA LEU A 737 3.13 4.96 22.58
C LEU A 737 4.00 4.06 23.45
N GLU A 738 4.98 4.62 24.12
CA GLU A 738 5.87 3.86 24.99
C GLU A 738 5.17 3.61 26.34
N LEU A 739 4.95 2.33 26.67
CA LEU A 739 4.40 1.86 27.92
C LEU A 739 5.45 1.11 28.74
N TYR A 740 5.08 0.65 29.93
CA TYR A 740 6.03 0.05 30.87
C TYR A 740 6.70 -1.22 30.32
N ASP A 741 5.98 -2.05 29.60
CA ASP A 741 6.44 -3.31 29.02
C ASP A 741 6.86 -3.20 27.54
N GLY A 742 6.75 -2.00 26.94
CA GLY A 742 7.13 -1.73 25.55
C GLY A 742 6.16 -0.80 24.81
N GLY A 743 6.30 -0.71 23.49
CA GLY A 743 5.49 0.18 22.67
C GLY A 743 4.10 -0.40 22.36
N LEU A 744 3.05 0.37 22.63
CA LEU A 744 1.70 0.12 22.13
C LEU A 744 1.62 0.63 20.70
N LEU A 745 1.44 -0.27 19.74
CA LEU A 745 1.42 0.05 18.31
C LEU A 745 0.04 0.49 17.82
N ALA A 746 0.00 1.41 16.85
CA ALA A 746 -1.25 1.77 16.16
C ALA A 746 -1.97 0.55 15.57
N HIS A 747 -1.20 -0.42 15.06
CA HIS A 747 -1.71 -1.70 14.55
C HIS A 747 -2.54 -2.49 15.58
N GLU A 748 -2.17 -2.43 16.87
CA GLU A 748 -2.87 -3.16 17.93
C GLU A 748 -4.15 -2.47 18.33
N VAL A 749 -4.09 -1.15 18.43
CA VAL A 749 -5.24 -0.33 18.80
C VAL A 749 -6.30 -0.34 17.69
N ALA A 750 -5.88 -0.42 16.42
CA ALA A 750 -6.78 -0.60 15.29
C ALA A 750 -7.60 -1.91 15.33
N ARG A 751 -7.28 -2.82 16.25
CA ARG A 751 -7.92 -4.14 16.39
C ARG A 751 -8.84 -4.23 17.62
N LEU A 752 -9.05 -3.13 18.35
CA LEU A 752 -10.00 -3.09 19.46
C LEU A 752 -11.42 -3.43 18.95
N ARG A 753 -12.15 -4.23 19.72
CA ARG A 753 -13.53 -4.61 19.36
C ARG A 753 -14.50 -3.46 19.55
N ASN A 754 -14.33 -2.72 20.63
CA ASN A 754 -15.13 -1.55 20.97
C ASN A 754 -14.17 -0.38 21.24
N PRO A 755 -13.75 0.36 20.20
CA PRO A 755 -12.80 1.45 20.39
C PRO A 755 -13.36 2.51 21.35
N PRO A 756 -12.50 3.20 22.11
CA PRO A 756 -12.92 4.29 22.99
C PRO A 756 -13.67 5.37 22.22
N THR A 757 -14.70 5.94 22.81
CA THR A 757 -15.45 7.06 22.21
C THR A 757 -14.57 8.28 22.03
N HIS A 758 -13.82 8.64 23.08
CA HIS A 758 -12.97 9.83 23.12
C HIS A 758 -11.57 9.46 23.61
N ILE A 759 -10.55 9.89 22.88
CA ILE A 759 -9.14 9.62 23.18
C ILE A 759 -8.37 10.92 23.27
N VAL A 760 -7.56 11.06 24.31
CA VAL A 760 -6.62 12.17 24.51
C VAL A 760 -5.21 11.60 24.56
N LEU A 761 -4.39 11.95 23.58
CA LEU A 761 -3.01 11.55 23.47
C LEU A 761 -2.10 12.71 23.89
N ALA A 762 -1.75 12.77 25.17
CA ALA A 762 -0.74 13.68 25.69
C ALA A 762 0.67 13.15 25.35
N ALA A 763 0.96 13.09 24.04
CA ALA A 763 2.15 12.49 23.46
C ALA A 763 2.56 13.21 22.19
N CYS A 764 3.85 13.10 21.83
CA CYS A 764 4.42 13.77 20.65
C CYS A 764 3.97 13.17 19.34
N GLU A 765 3.81 14.00 18.31
CA GLU A 765 3.71 13.60 16.88
C GLU A 765 2.58 12.63 16.52
N LEU A 766 1.69 12.26 17.43
CA LEU A 766 0.70 11.20 17.15
C LEU A 766 -0.51 11.67 16.35
N ALA A 767 -0.73 12.99 16.22
CA ALA A 767 -1.64 13.54 15.22
C ALA A 767 -1.01 13.65 13.83
N LEU A 768 0.34 13.51 13.73
CA LEU A 768 1.00 13.46 12.45
C LEU A 768 0.48 12.27 11.66
N SER A 769 0.17 12.57 10.41
CA SER A 769 -0.32 11.57 9.47
C SER A 769 0.63 11.53 8.30
N HIS A 770 1.03 10.34 7.90
CA HIS A 770 1.57 10.13 6.57
C HIS A 770 0.42 10.22 5.58
N ILE A 771 0.41 11.27 4.75
CA ILE A 771 -0.65 11.46 3.75
C ILE A 771 -0.40 10.47 2.62
N ARG A 772 -1.21 9.43 2.57
CA ARG A 772 -1.20 8.43 1.49
C ARG A 772 -1.90 8.98 0.23
N PRO A 773 -1.67 8.40 -0.95
CA PRO A 773 -2.42 8.75 -2.16
C PRO A 773 -3.94 8.74 -1.90
N GLY A 774 -4.66 9.75 -2.42
CA GLY A 774 -6.10 9.93 -2.17
C GLY A 774 -6.40 10.77 -0.92
N ASP A 775 -5.45 11.58 -0.44
CA ASP A 775 -5.56 12.37 0.78
C ASP A 775 -6.01 11.51 1.99
N GLU A 776 -5.38 10.35 2.14
CA GLU A 776 -5.65 9.42 3.22
C GLU A 776 -4.66 9.64 4.38
N PRO A 777 -5.03 10.41 5.41
CA PRO A 777 -4.13 10.66 6.54
C PRO A 777 -4.05 9.40 7.41
N LEU A 778 -2.89 8.74 7.42
CA LEU A 778 -2.61 7.59 8.27
C LEU A 778 -1.55 7.93 9.31
N GLY A 779 -1.84 7.61 10.55
CA GLY A 779 -0.98 7.77 11.71
C GLY A 779 -1.63 7.10 12.91
N PHE A 780 -1.11 7.26 14.11
CA PHE A 780 -1.71 6.67 15.31
C PHE A 780 -3.15 7.19 15.52
N ALA A 781 -3.35 8.50 15.48
CA ALA A 781 -4.68 9.11 15.64
C ALA A 781 -5.63 8.75 14.49
N GLY A 782 -5.12 8.68 13.25
CA GLY A 782 -5.89 8.23 12.09
C GLY A 782 -6.35 6.78 12.22
N ALA A 783 -5.50 5.89 12.75
CA ALA A 783 -5.87 4.50 13.01
C ALA A 783 -7.00 4.40 14.06
N MET A 784 -6.96 5.24 15.10
CA MET A 784 -8.04 5.31 16.09
C MET A 784 -9.40 5.70 15.47
N LEU A 785 -9.39 6.75 14.64
CA LEU A 785 -10.60 7.17 13.93
C LEU A 785 -11.11 6.11 12.96
N ALA A 786 -10.21 5.49 12.19
CA ALA A 786 -10.57 4.40 11.27
C ALA A 786 -11.12 3.17 12.01
N SER A 787 -10.70 2.95 13.25
CA SER A 787 -11.21 1.86 14.10
C SER A 787 -12.57 2.17 14.74
N GLY A 788 -13.08 3.41 14.59
CA GLY A 788 -14.39 3.79 15.09
C GLY A 788 -14.40 4.67 16.34
N SER A 789 -13.26 5.22 16.76
CA SER A 789 -13.27 6.29 17.79
C SER A 789 -13.95 7.54 17.24
N ARG A 790 -14.80 8.18 18.07
CA ARG A 790 -15.52 9.37 17.65
C ARG A 790 -14.63 10.61 17.57
N THR A 791 -13.73 10.76 18.55
CA THR A 791 -12.82 11.91 18.65
C THR A 791 -11.45 11.49 19.18
N VAL A 792 -10.41 12.12 18.64
CA VAL A 792 -9.03 11.97 19.10
C VAL A 792 -8.40 13.35 19.24
N VAL A 793 -7.90 13.69 20.44
CA VAL A 793 -7.04 14.86 20.69
C VAL A 793 -5.59 14.42 20.66
N ALA A 794 -4.76 15.07 19.84
CA ALA A 794 -3.35 14.72 19.74
C ALA A 794 -2.52 15.91 19.24
N ALA A 795 -1.22 15.90 19.54
CA ALA A 795 -0.30 16.92 19.07
C ALA A 795 0.13 16.68 17.62
N VAL A 796 0.16 17.74 16.81
CA VAL A 796 0.63 17.71 15.41
C VAL A 796 2.14 17.81 15.26
N ASN A 797 2.87 18.19 16.32
CA ASN A 797 4.31 18.40 16.33
C ASN A 797 4.99 17.56 17.40
N ARG A 798 6.32 17.51 17.35
CA ARG A 798 7.11 17.14 18.51
C ARG A 798 6.75 18.11 19.63
N VAL A 799 6.42 17.57 20.76
CA VAL A 799 6.26 18.30 22.01
C VAL A 799 7.43 17.86 22.88
N GLY A 800 8.22 18.80 23.37
CA GLY A 800 9.53 18.58 23.99
C GLY A 800 9.63 17.35 24.88
N HIS A 801 10.65 16.56 24.62
CA HIS A 801 10.95 15.38 25.41
C HIS A 801 12.33 15.44 25.99
N ARG A 802 12.44 15.34 27.29
CA ARG A 802 13.69 15.07 27.98
C ARG A 802 14.17 13.63 27.73
N SER A 803 14.62 13.31 26.53
CA SER A 803 15.42 12.09 26.32
C SER A 803 16.87 12.24 26.78
N ALA A 804 17.23 13.40 27.31
CA ALA A 804 18.57 13.72 27.74
C ALA A 804 18.78 13.64 29.26
N ALA A 805 17.99 12.83 29.97
CA ALA A 805 18.06 12.70 31.43
C ALA A 805 19.46 12.31 31.97
N LEU A 806 20.39 11.90 31.11
CA LEU A 806 21.76 11.56 31.54
C LEU A 806 22.79 12.67 31.37
N THR A 807 22.54 13.73 30.59
CA THR A 807 23.50 14.83 30.40
C THR A 807 23.18 16.04 31.29
N MET A 808 22.03 16.02 32.00
CA MET A 808 21.45 17.17 32.64
C MET A 808 21.71 17.37 34.11
N THR A 809 22.27 16.42 34.78
CA THR A 809 22.61 16.62 36.22
C THR A 809 23.53 17.83 36.43
N ASP A 810 24.29 18.23 35.45
CA ASP A 810 25.21 19.37 35.54
C ASP A 810 24.58 20.71 35.07
N TYR A 811 23.60 20.70 34.20
CA TYR A 811 22.95 21.89 33.70
C TYR A 811 21.88 22.43 34.66
N HIS A 812 21.12 21.52 35.29
CA HIS A 812 20.12 21.90 36.29
C HIS A 812 20.72 22.57 37.54
N ARG A 813 21.97 22.27 37.88
CA ARG A 813 22.66 23.00 38.98
C ARG A 813 22.92 24.48 38.72
N ARG A 814 22.87 24.91 37.47
CA ARG A 814 23.15 26.30 37.03
C ARG A 814 21.90 27.14 36.76
N LEU A 815 20.73 26.53 36.58
CA LEU A 815 19.50 27.22 36.20
C LEU A 815 18.43 27.35 37.31
N VAL A 816 18.71 26.88 38.53
CA VAL A 816 17.79 26.92 39.67
C VAL A 816 17.37 28.31 40.09
N ASN A 817 17.86 29.39 39.48
CA ASN A 817 17.53 30.79 39.85
C ASN A 817 16.65 31.54 38.82
N GLN A 818 16.11 30.86 37.80
CA GLN A 818 15.03 31.47 37.00
C GLN A 818 13.94 30.44 36.69
N PRO A 819 12.63 30.80 36.84
CA PRO A 819 11.57 29.87 36.47
C PRO A 819 11.57 29.71 34.95
N VAL A 820 12.22 28.66 34.50
CA VAL A 820 11.96 28.14 33.17
C VAL A 820 10.57 27.56 33.25
N ALA A 821 9.60 28.20 32.60
CA ALA A 821 8.28 27.61 32.40
C ALA A 821 8.49 26.25 31.76
N ASP A 822 8.24 25.21 32.52
CA ASP A 822 8.48 23.82 32.10
C ASP A 822 7.45 23.51 31.05
N LEU A 823 7.86 23.30 29.80
CA LEU A 823 6.97 22.99 28.67
C LEU A 823 6.08 21.78 29.00
N ALA A 824 6.62 20.83 29.76
CA ALA A 824 5.88 19.68 30.24
C ALA A 824 4.83 20.03 31.32
N ALA A 825 5.12 21.00 32.16
CA ALA A 825 4.15 21.53 33.14
C ALA A 825 3.01 22.30 32.45
N ASP A 826 3.34 23.11 31.43
CA ASP A 826 2.35 23.80 30.60
C ASP A 826 1.45 22.79 29.85
N LEU A 827 2.03 21.67 29.38
CA LEU A 827 1.27 20.60 28.73
C LEU A 827 0.28 19.93 29.71
N ALA A 828 0.75 19.58 30.90
CA ALA A 828 -0.05 18.93 31.92
C ALA A 828 -1.21 19.85 32.36
N GLU A 829 -0.95 21.17 32.54
CA GLU A 829 -1.98 22.15 32.88
C GLU A 829 -3.03 22.25 31.75
N THR A 830 -2.61 22.30 30.50
CA THR A 830 -3.52 22.37 29.36
C THR A 830 -4.43 21.13 29.27
N MET A 831 -3.90 19.94 29.45
CA MET A 831 -4.69 18.73 29.39
C MET A 831 -5.65 18.63 30.58
N THR A 832 -5.22 19.05 31.76
CA THR A 832 -6.08 19.07 32.93
C THR A 832 -7.24 20.05 32.76
N ASP A 833 -7.00 21.26 32.23
CA ASP A 833 -8.03 22.23 31.95
C ASP A 833 -9.00 21.74 30.87
N TYR A 834 -8.49 21.13 29.81
CA TYR A 834 -9.29 20.46 28.79
C TYR A 834 -10.22 19.38 29.37
N HIS A 835 -9.70 18.46 30.17
CA HIS A 835 -10.50 17.40 30.77
C HIS A 835 -11.54 17.94 31.77
N ARG A 836 -11.22 18.99 32.53
CA ARG A 836 -12.18 19.62 33.43
C ARG A 836 -13.36 20.22 32.69
N ARG A 837 -13.12 20.83 31.50
CA ARG A 837 -14.18 21.38 30.64
C ARG A 837 -15.04 20.29 30.00
N VAL A 838 -14.45 19.21 29.52
CA VAL A 838 -15.20 18.06 29.00
C VAL A 838 -16.07 17.42 30.09
N ALA A 839 -15.57 17.27 31.32
CA ALA A 839 -16.34 16.73 32.43
C ALA A 839 -17.53 17.63 32.83
N SER A 840 -17.45 18.93 32.56
CA SER A 840 -18.53 19.90 32.80
C SER A 840 -19.60 19.92 31.69
N GLY A 841 -19.49 19.10 30.63
CA GLY A 841 -20.46 19.00 29.53
C GLY A 841 -20.23 19.96 28.36
N VAL A 842 -19.04 20.59 28.29
CA VAL A 842 -18.62 21.40 27.15
C VAL A 842 -18.15 20.45 26.01
N SER A 843 -18.39 20.82 24.75
CA SER A 843 -17.93 19.99 23.62
C SER A 843 -16.40 19.85 23.62
N PRO A 844 -15.85 18.69 23.21
CA PRO A 844 -14.40 18.50 23.18
C PRO A 844 -13.64 19.56 22.38
N ALA A 845 -14.17 19.99 21.23
CA ALA A 845 -13.57 21.03 20.42
C ALA A 845 -13.50 22.39 21.11
N ARG A 846 -14.58 22.79 21.82
CA ARG A 846 -14.61 24.04 22.59
C ARG A 846 -13.69 23.96 23.79
N ALA A 847 -13.67 22.86 24.52
CA ALA A 847 -12.79 22.65 25.64
C ALA A 847 -11.31 22.78 25.23
N LEU A 848 -10.93 22.20 24.07
CA LEU A 848 -9.58 22.32 23.55
C LEU A 848 -9.24 23.76 23.14
N ALA A 849 -10.13 24.44 22.41
CA ALA A 849 -9.92 25.82 21.97
C ALA A 849 -9.68 26.77 23.13
N GLU A 850 -10.48 26.64 24.22
CA GLU A 850 -10.34 27.47 25.40
C GLU A 850 -9.06 27.11 26.17
N ALA A 851 -8.68 25.81 26.26
CA ALA A 851 -7.46 25.38 26.96
C ALA A 851 -6.18 25.81 26.21
N THR A 852 -6.21 26.00 24.90
CA THR A 852 -5.05 26.36 24.08
C THR A 852 -4.95 27.86 23.77
N ALA A 853 -6.00 28.66 24.07
CA ALA A 853 -6.13 30.05 23.63
C ALA A 853 -5.02 30.99 24.14
N GLU A 854 -4.45 30.73 25.32
CA GLU A 854 -3.43 31.62 25.92
C GLU A 854 -2.08 31.52 25.22
N ASP A 855 -1.61 30.31 24.89
CA ASP A 855 -0.34 30.09 24.18
C ASP A 855 -0.43 28.95 23.17
N PRO A 856 -1.10 29.14 22.01
CA PRO A 856 -1.34 28.09 21.03
C PRO A 856 -0.06 27.59 20.36
N LEU A 857 1.07 28.34 20.37
CA LEU A 857 2.34 27.89 19.83
C LEU A 857 2.99 26.78 20.66
N ARG A 858 2.81 26.82 21.97
CA ARG A 858 3.32 25.81 22.89
C ARG A 858 2.34 24.65 23.10
N ARG A 859 1.11 24.82 22.65
CA ARG A 859 0.00 23.88 22.83
C ARG A 859 -0.54 23.42 21.45
N PRO A 860 0.29 22.81 20.56
CA PRO A 860 -0.07 22.48 19.18
C PRO A 860 -0.95 21.24 19.11
N PHE A 861 -2.01 21.19 19.89
CA PHE A 861 -2.98 20.12 19.84
C PHE A 861 -4.07 20.40 18.82
N ILE A 862 -4.55 19.35 18.19
CA ILE A 862 -5.75 19.38 17.36
C ILE A 862 -6.72 18.32 17.84
N LEU A 863 -8.00 18.55 17.55
CA LEU A 863 -9.04 17.57 17.72
C LEU A 863 -9.39 16.98 16.35
N LEU A 864 -9.31 15.68 16.26
CA LEU A 864 -9.67 14.90 15.09
C LEU A 864 -11.02 14.21 15.31
N GLY A 865 -11.89 14.20 14.28
CA GLY A 865 -13.20 13.52 14.32
C GLY A 865 -14.37 14.44 14.56
N ALA A 866 -15.42 13.94 15.25
CA ALA A 866 -16.75 14.59 15.31
C ALA A 866 -16.85 15.77 16.31
N GLY A 867 -15.91 16.01 17.19
CA GLY A 867 -15.76 17.20 18.07
C GLY A 867 -16.90 17.47 19.04
#